data_2c6bb6efdaaacd68dfdb5e2ccf172588
#
_entry.id   2c6bb6efdaaacd68dfdb5e2ccf172588
#
_cell.length_a   1.000
_cell.length_b   1.000
_cell.length_c   1.000
_cell.angle_alpha   90.00
_cell.angle_beta   90.00
_cell.angle_gamma   90.00
#
_symmetry.space_group_name_H-M   'P 1'
#
loop_
_entity.id
_entity.type
_entity.pdbx_description
1 polymer ?
#
loop_
_entity_poly.entity_id
_entity_poly.type
_entity_poly.pdbx_seq_one_letter_code
_entity_poly.pdbx_strand_id
1 'polypeptide(L)'
;GSSKLLAAIIPNAHDRRYTDFFLSFKNYAESSGYSVRLYFSNDLLAEEEVQLQTIRSEMTAGIATFSSCTKDGRNIYDEIGIPKQDVVFVERNPFDSPFYIGFDYAKAGLELAEKLTSKKCSRILLITETLDYSSQNEFYLAFSAALKAKNCILHHVQTDSQHCYTHFLQVLNDLEPVDAVVLTNYHLAENFSNVSKTFYPHLHSPIYTISPLFTIPSVGCKKYELNYRLMGRCAAEQLIKRKENKRSEIQPMILHNDGMRNWLSKIPGSTCKRLTILTLDSPTARIMENMARIYTDATGIEIKVAICSYDGIHEILSDLGNTDAYDVIRLDHTWLSWFGEHIFAPLSELTSSSAEQLFEPFIPGLVPQYTSVNGVAYAFPETPSAQLLFYRKDLFENTVLQRLYKEQYKEELAPPQDFEHFNRIARFFTRRFNEHSPTTYGTTLTLGNSGVAATEYLTRYFSHSHDLFDANGNLLLNTDIAIQSMKELIEAKDYSPKRYNSWWRESAREFAAGDTAMSIIFSNYASEMMDSDSVIINKIGYTYLPGQNSLLGGGCIGVSKNSQNKTEAFDFIKWICSEEITTAMTLLGSVSPCEKTYSNYEVLDTYPWLGLSHKCIAQSKINRIPPQKATCFDERRFLSILGMAVNTVYNDTATPQDALTYAIQSYNRTMK
;
A
#
# COMPACT_ATOMS: atom_id res chain seq x y z
N GLY A 1 -26.88 15.80 22.98
CA GLY A 1 -25.78 15.05 22.43
C GLY A 1 -24.68 15.98 21.95
N SER A 2 -23.40 15.65 22.16
CA SER A 2 -22.28 16.44 21.63
C SER A 2 -22.31 16.42 20.10
N SER A 3 -22.03 17.56 19.47
CA SER A 3 -21.94 17.65 18.02
C SER A 3 -20.86 16.71 17.50
N LYS A 4 -21.13 16.05 16.38
CA LYS A 4 -20.17 15.20 15.64
C LYS A 4 -19.86 15.79 14.27
N LEU A 5 -19.83 17.11 14.17
CA LEU A 5 -19.47 17.86 12.98
C LEU A 5 -18.08 18.49 13.17
N LEU A 6 -17.16 18.23 12.27
CA LEU A 6 -15.88 18.92 12.17
C LEU A 6 -15.88 19.87 10.98
N ALA A 7 -15.13 20.94 11.06
CA ALA A 7 -14.93 21.89 9.97
C ALA A 7 -13.46 21.88 9.54
N ALA A 8 -13.24 22.00 8.24
CA ALA A 8 -11.93 22.22 7.65
C ALA A 8 -11.96 23.53 6.84
N ILE A 9 -11.03 24.44 7.12
CA ILE A 9 -10.83 25.67 6.37
C ILE A 9 -9.53 25.55 5.61
N ILE A 10 -9.61 25.51 4.29
CA ILE A 10 -8.45 25.49 3.39
C ILE A 10 -8.53 26.68 2.43
N PRO A 11 -7.42 27.18 1.91
CA PRO A 11 -7.45 28.34 1.01
C PRO A 11 -8.20 28.10 -0.29
N ASN A 12 -7.93 26.99 -0.97
CA ASN A 12 -8.53 26.67 -2.28
C ASN A 12 -8.45 25.16 -2.57
N ALA A 13 -9.05 24.73 -3.68
CA ALA A 13 -9.03 23.36 -4.14
C ALA A 13 -8.02 23.09 -5.27
N HIS A 14 -7.24 24.08 -5.68
CA HIS A 14 -6.28 23.95 -6.79
C HIS A 14 -4.92 23.44 -6.32
N ASP A 15 -4.52 23.76 -5.10
CA ASP A 15 -3.27 23.36 -4.50
C ASP A 15 -3.40 21.96 -3.91
N ARG A 16 -2.60 21.01 -4.39
CA ARG A 16 -2.65 19.62 -3.96
C ARG A 16 -2.35 19.42 -2.48
N ARG A 17 -1.51 20.28 -1.86
CA ARG A 17 -1.28 20.16 -0.41
C ARG A 17 -2.57 20.29 0.41
N TYR A 18 -3.47 21.20 -0.01
CA TYR A 18 -4.76 21.43 0.67
C TYR A 18 -5.76 20.29 0.42
N THR A 19 -5.85 19.82 -0.80
CA THR A 19 -6.76 18.71 -1.14
C THR A 19 -6.28 17.39 -0.55
N ASP A 20 -5.00 17.11 -0.54
CA ASP A 20 -4.42 15.94 0.14
C ASP A 20 -4.70 15.97 1.63
N PHE A 21 -4.50 17.12 2.27
CA PHE A 21 -4.86 17.33 3.67
C PHE A 21 -6.34 17.04 3.92
N PHE A 22 -7.20 17.67 3.14
CA PHE A 22 -8.65 17.61 3.35
C PHE A 22 -9.20 16.19 3.15
N LEU A 23 -8.79 15.48 2.09
CA LEU A 23 -9.24 14.11 1.84
C LEU A 23 -8.90 13.17 2.99
N SER A 24 -7.69 13.27 3.50
CA SER A 24 -7.23 12.45 4.62
C SER A 24 -7.94 12.82 5.93
N PHE A 25 -8.11 14.10 6.18
CA PHE A 25 -8.88 14.62 7.32
C PHE A 25 -10.32 14.10 7.32
N LYS A 26 -10.99 14.22 6.18
CA LYS A 26 -12.38 13.76 5.99
C LYS A 26 -12.49 12.24 6.18
N ASN A 27 -11.62 11.47 5.54
CA ASN A 27 -11.66 10.00 5.60
C ASN A 27 -11.50 9.49 7.02
N TYR A 28 -10.57 10.05 7.78
CA TYR A 28 -10.38 9.67 9.18
C TYR A 28 -11.59 10.08 10.05
N ALA A 29 -12.07 11.29 9.89
CA ALA A 29 -13.22 11.79 10.66
C ALA A 29 -14.47 10.94 10.41
N GLU A 30 -14.78 10.63 9.15
CA GLU A 30 -15.94 9.82 8.78
C GLU A 30 -15.81 8.38 9.30
N SER A 31 -14.62 7.79 9.25
CA SER A 31 -14.38 6.46 9.84
C SER A 31 -14.57 6.43 11.36
N SER A 32 -14.46 7.57 12.01
CA SER A 32 -14.65 7.75 13.45
C SER A 32 -16.08 8.22 13.80
N GLY A 33 -17.00 8.27 12.84
CA GLY A 33 -18.40 8.63 13.04
C GLY A 33 -18.68 10.13 13.06
N TYR A 34 -17.75 10.96 12.57
CA TYR A 34 -17.93 12.41 12.44
C TYR A 34 -18.23 12.76 10.98
N SER A 35 -19.03 13.80 10.77
CA SER A 35 -19.18 14.43 9.46
C SER A 35 -18.26 15.64 9.35
N VAL A 36 -17.91 16.01 8.12
CA VAL A 36 -16.98 17.11 7.84
C VAL A 36 -17.61 18.12 6.91
N ARG A 37 -17.44 19.40 7.24
CA ARG A 37 -17.81 20.51 6.37
C ARG A 37 -16.57 21.25 5.92
N LEU A 38 -16.46 21.53 4.63
CA LEU A 38 -15.32 22.18 3.98
C LEU A 38 -15.67 23.65 3.68
N TYR A 39 -14.69 24.53 3.96
CA TYR A 39 -14.75 25.96 3.65
C TYR A 39 -13.48 26.37 2.89
N PHE A 40 -13.64 27.23 1.89
CA PHE A 40 -12.56 27.84 1.14
C PHE A 40 -12.42 29.30 1.54
N SER A 41 -11.29 29.68 2.13
CA SER A 41 -11.05 31.06 2.56
C SER A 41 -10.44 31.96 1.48
N ASN A 42 -9.86 31.37 0.43
CA ASN A 42 -9.07 32.08 -0.58
C ASN A 42 -7.92 32.93 0.00
N ASP A 43 -7.43 32.56 1.19
CA ASP A 43 -6.48 33.32 1.97
C ASP A 43 -6.92 34.77 2.26
N LEU A 44 -8.23 34.98 2.34
CA LEU A 44 -8.83 36.26 2.69
C LEU A 44 -9.37 36.24 4.12
N LEU A 45 -8.84 37.15 4.96
CA LEU A 45 -9.23 37.23 6.37
C LEU A 45 -10.73 37.47 6.54
N ALA A 46 -11.32 38.32 5.69
CA ALA A 46 -12.73 38.62 5.73
C ALA A 46 -13.62 37.39 5.44
N GLU A 47 -13.21 36.56 4.49
CA GLU A 47 -13.96 35.31 4.18
C GLU A 47 -13.83 34.31 5.32
N GLU A 48 -12.63 34.15 5.87
CA GLU A 48 -12.40 33.26 7.02
C GLU A 48 -13.23 33.71 8.24
N GLU A 49 -13.31 34.99 8.51
CA GLU A 49 -14.11 35.56 9.61
C GLU A 49 -15.60 35.21 9.46
N VAL A 50 -16.17 35.37 8.27
CA VAL A 50 -17.57 34.99 7.98
C VAL A 50 -17.80 33.49 8.16
N GLN A 51 -16.85 32.69 7.70
CA GLN A 51 -16.92 31.24 7.84
C GLN A 51 -16.87 30.81 9.31
N LEU A 52 -16.02 31.44 10.12
CA LEU A 52 -15.96 31.18 11.57
C LEU A 52 -17.26 31.52 12.30
N GLN A 53 -17.92 32.58 11.90
CA GLN A 53 -19.23 32.93 12.45
C GLN A 53 -20.28 31.83 12.15
N THR A 54 -20.27 31.31 10.93
CA THR A 54 -21.13 30.20 10.51
C THR A 54 -20.80 28.92 11.31
N ILE A 55 -19.54 28.57 11.42
CA ILE A 55 -19.04 27.39 12.15
C ILE A 55 -19.48 27.47 13.63
N ARG A 56 -19.33 28.64 14.24
CA ARG A 56 -19.77 28.86 15.62
C ARG A 56 -21.28 28.64 15.79
N SER A 57 -22.08 29.17 14.87
CA SER A 57 -23.53 29.03 14.92
C SER A 57 -24.01 27.57 14.78
N GLU A 58 -23.25 26.75 14.10
CA GLU A 58 -23.51 25.32 13.90
C GLU A 58 -23.03 24.43 15.05
N MET A 59 -22.42 25.02 16.07
CA MET A 59 -21.86 24.29 17.23
C MET A 59 -20.93 23.15 16.83
N THR A 60 -20.02 23.44 15.91
CA THR A 60 -19.05 22.47 15.40
C THR A 60 -18.13 21.93 16.50
N ALA A 61 -17.82 20.65 16.47
CA ALA A 61 -17.02 19.98 17.48
C ALA A 61 -15.53 20.36 17.43
N GLY A 62 -15.04 20.77 16.27
CA GLY A 62 -13.64 21.18 16.08
C GLY A 62 -13.39 21.73 14.69
N ILE A 63 -12.30 22.46 14.58
CA ILE A 63 -11.87 23.16 13.36
C ILE A 63 -10.42 22.86 13.08
N ALA A 64 -10.09 22.43 11.86
CA ALA A 64 -8.74 22.40 11.34
C ALA A 64 -8.61 23.51 10.29
N THR A 65 -7.59 24.35 10.38
CA THR A 65 -7.49 25.54 9.54
C THR A 65 -6.07 25.84 9.07
N PHE A 66 -5.94 26.09 7.76
CA PHE A 66 -4.84 26.85 7.18
C PHE A 66 -5.23 28.33 7.27
N SER A 67 -4.96 28.97 8.39
CA SER A 67 -5.47 30.30 8.66
C SER A 67 -4.78 31.37 7.81
N SER A 68 -5.56 32.34 7.34
CA SER A 68 -5.05 33.56 6.72
C SER A 68 -4.61 34.63 7.73
N CYS A 69 -4.79 34.36 9.02
CA CYS A 69 -4.29 35.23 10.09
C CYS A 69 -2.77 35.34 10.04
N THR A 70 -2.25 36.51 10.40
CA THR A 70 -0.82 36.81 10.49
C THR A 70 -0.42 37.09 11.94
N LYS A 71 0.87 36.98 12.26
CA LYS A 71 1.40 37.14 13.63
C LYS A 71 1.04 38.47 14.27
N ASP A 72 1.12 39.55 13.49
CA ASP A 72 0.85 40.92 13.97
C ASP A 72 -0.56 41.41 13.65
N GLY A 73 -1.40 40.53 13.10
CA GLY A 73 -2.77 40.82 12.73
C GLY A 73 -3.80 40.48 13.79
N ARG A 74 -5.07 40.66 13.42
CA ARG A 74 -6.20 40.32 14.29
C ARG A 74 -6.29 38.84 14.53
N ASN A 75 -6.60 38.43 15.75
CA ASN A 75 -6.97 37.07 16.08
C ASN A 75 -8.51 36.91 16.01
N ILE A 76 -9.02 36.60 14.83
CA ILE A 76 -10.45 36.46 14.59
C ILE A 76 -11.08 35.27 15.36
N TYR A 77 -10.28 34.28 15.70
CA TYR A 77 -10.72 33.15 16.50
C TYR A 77 -11.08 33.54 17.93
N ASP A 78 -10.23 34.35 18.56
CA ASP A 78 -10.48 34.92 19.89
C ASP A 78 -11.63 35.93 19.86
N GLU A 79 -11.66 36.81 18.86
CA GLU A 79 -12.70 37.83 18.71
C GLU A 79 -14.10 37.20 18.57
N ILE A 80 -14.24 36.13 17.85
CA ILE A 80 -15.50 35.38 17.64
C ILE A 80 -15.83 34.49 18.87
N GLY A 81 -14.82 34.20 19.68
CA GLY A 81 -14.99 33.36 20.88
C GLY A 81 -14.96 31.86 20.57
N ILE A 82 -14.17 31.43 19.61
CA ILE A 82 -13.91 30.00 19.38
C ILE A 82 -12.97 29.49 20.48
N PRO A 83 -13.35 28.44 21.23
CA PRO A 83 -12.45 27.89 22.26
C PRO A 83 -11.15 27.41 21.64
N LYS A 84 -10.01 27.73 22.28
CA LYS A 84 -8.68 27.37 21.77
C LYS A 84 -8.51 25.86 21.55
N GLN A 85 -9.06 25.04 22.44
CA GLN A 85 -8.98 23.59 22.32
C GLN A 85 -9.79 22.99 21.16
N ASP A 86 -10.70 23.76 20.57
CA ASP A 86 -11.52 23.33 19.44
C ASP A 86 -10.88 23.64 18.09
N VAL A 87 -9.69 24.26 18.06
CA VAL A 87 -9.00 24.64 16.83
C VAL A 87 -7.65 23.94 16.75
N VAL A 88 -7.32 23.41 15.58
CA VAL A 88 -5.97 22.99 15.19
C VAL A 88 -5.52 23.89 14.04
N PHE A 89 -4.48 24.65 14.27
CA PHE A 89 -3.78 25.37 13.21
C PHE A 89 -2.86 24.39 12.47
N VAL A 90 -2.93 24.35 11.16
CA VAL A 90 -2.13 23.45 10.35
C VAL A 90 -1.25 24.25 9.38
N GLU A 91 0.00 23.82 9.24
CA GLU A 91 1.06 24.46 8.46
C GLU A 91 1.48 25.85 9.00
N ARG A 92 0.53 26.75 9.22
CA ARG A 92 0.74 28.12 9.68
C ARG A 92 0.33 28.25 11.14
N ASN A 93 1.18 28.82 11.96
CA ASN A 93 0.89 29.05 13.38
C ASN A 93 0.99 30.55 13.71
N PRO A 94 -0.04 31.34 13.37
CA PRO A 94 0.04 32.79 13.51
C PRO A 94 0.13 33.29 14.95
N PHE A 95 -0.32 32.50 15.93
CA PHE A 95 -0.47 32.88 17.32
C PHE A 95 0.38 32.08 18.30
N ASP A 96 1.37 31.33 17.79
CA ASP A 96 2.18 30.40 18.60
C ASP A 96 1.31 29.46 19.46
N SER A 97 0.21 28.98 18.86
CA SER A 97 -0.72 28.09 19.54
C SER A 97 -0.07 26.73 19.82
N PRO A 98 -0.29 26.15 21.01
CA PRO A 98 0.11 24.77 21.26
C PRO A 98 -0.74 23.76 20.47
N PHE A 99 -1.90 24.18 19.94
CA PHE A 99 -2.79 23.39 19.08
C PHE A 99 -2.38 23.57 17.61
N TYR A 100 -1.23 23.03 17.27
CA TYR A 100 -0.60 23.22 15.97
C TYR A 100 -0.03 21.92 15.44
N ILE A 101 -0.17 21.69 14.14
CA ILE A 101 0.50 20.62 13.39
C ILE A 101 1.17 21.24 12.16
N GLY A 102 2.46 20.97 12.00
CA GLY A 102 3.24 21.40 10.86
C GLY A 102 4.43 20.52 10.60
N PHE A 103 5.28 20.95 9.69
CA PHE A 103 6.55 20.32 9.38
C PHE A 103 7.70 21.20 9.85
N ASP A 104 8.92 20.67 9.78
CA ASP A 104 10.12 21.46 10.07
C ASP A 104 10.54 22.25 8.82
N TYR A 105 9.96 23.43 8.65
CA TYR A 105 10.21 24.28 7.49
C TYR A 105 11.62 24.90 7.50
N ALA A 106 12.17 25.15 8.66
CA ALA A 106 13.57 25.59 8.80
C ALA A 106 14.54 24.51 8.30
N LYS A 107 14.30 23.26 8.67
CA LYS A 107 15.07 22.11 8.18
C LYS A 107 14.95 21.97 6.66
N ALA A 108 13.76 22.15 6.10
CA ALA A 108 13.56 22.12 4.66
C ALA A 108 14.40 23.20 3.94
N GLY A 109 14.42 24.40 4.48
CA GLY A 109 15.25 25.49 3.96
C GLY A 109 16.75 25.18 4.02
N LEU A 110 17.22 24.66 5.14
CA LEU A 110 18.61 24.27 5.33
C LEU A 110 19.03 23.15 4.37
N GLU A 111 18.26 22.08 4.27
CA GLU A 111 18.57 20.93 3.41
C GLU A 111 18.58 21.30 1.93
N LEU A 112 17.64 22.13 1.47
CA LEU A 112 17.65 22.63 0.09
C LEU A 112 18.83 23.52 -0.19
N ALA A 113 19.17 24.43 0.73
CA ALA A 113 20.37 25.28 0.59
C ALA A 113 21.64 24.45 0.50
N GLU A 114 21.81 23.45 1.35
CA GLU A 114 22.94 22.53 1.32
C GLU A 114 23.03 21.75 -0.01
N LYS A 115 21.89 21.31 -0.53
CA LYS A 115 21.84 20.62 -1.82
C LYS A 115 22.30 21.51 -2.96
N LEU A 116 21.86 22.75 -2.99
CA LEU A 116 22.21 23.71 -4.05
C LEU A 116 23.67 24.15 -3.95
N THR A 117 24.16 24.41 -2.75
CA THR A 117 25.56 24.79 -2.55
C THR A 117 26.53 23.65 -2.84
N SER A 118 26.15 22.40 -2.57
CA SER A 118 26.93 21.22 -2.96
C SER A 118 27.06 21.08 -4.48
N LYS A 119 26.11 21.62 -5.24
CA LYS A 119 26.15 21.68 -6.71
C LYS A 119 26.83 22.95 -7.24
N LYS A 120 27.47 23.72 -6.37
CA LYS A 120 28.19 24.97 -6.70
C LYS A 120 27.30 26.05 -7.31
N CYS A 121 26.03 26.10 -6.95
CA CYS A 121 25.14 27.18 -7.32
C CYS A 121 25.62 28.47 -6.67
N SER A 122 25.72 29.54 -7.46
CA SER A 122 26.18 30.89 -7.01
C SER A 122 25.10 31.95 -7.03
N ARG A 123 24.06 31.77 -7.85
CA ARG A 123 22.91 32.69 -7.95
C ARG A 123 21.61 31.88 -8.02
N ILE A 124 20.67 32.19 -7.13
CA ILE A 124 19.43 31.43 -6.97
C ILE A 124 18.25 32.41 -6.96
N LEU A 125 17.20 32.08 -7.71
CA LEU A 125 15.89 32.74 -7.61
C LEU A 125 15.03 31.96 -6.64
N LEU A 126 14.54 32.60 -5.59
CA LEU A 126 13.57 32.04 -4.64
C LEU A 126 12.23 32.73 -4.79
N ILE A 127 11.19 31.98 -5.00
CA ILE A 127 9.81 32.45 -5.06
C ILE A 127 9.03 31.82 -3.90
N THR A 128 8.50 32.66 -3.01
CA THR A 128 7.73 32.21 -1.84
C THR A 128 6.32 32.80 -1.88
N GLU A 129 5.44 32.25 -1.08
CA GLU A 129 4.23 32.95 -0.66
C GLU A 129 4.62 34.10 0.31
N THR A 130 3.63 34.81 0.83
CA THR A 130 3.94 35.88 1.78
C THR A 130 4.70 35.37 3.01
N LEU A 131 5.73 36.09 3.42
CA LEU A 131 6.49 35.78 4.63
C LEU A 131 5.71 36.08 5.92
N ASP A 132 4.53 36.66 5.81
CA ASP A 132 3.61 36.81 6.95
C ASP A 132 3.12 35.46 7.48
N TYR A 133 3.15 34.39 6.66
CA TYR A 133 2.90 33.03 7.11
C TYR A 133 4.13 32.41 7.76
N SER A 134 3.95 31.85 8.95
CA SER A 134 5.07 31.32 9.75
C SER A 134 5.89 30.25 9.01
N SER A 135 5.25 29.37 8.27
CA SER A 135 5.93 28.33 7.49
C SER A 135 6.84 28.90 6.41
N GLN A 136 6.38 29.93 5.71
CA GLN A 136 7.14 30.57 4.66
C GLN A 136 8.34 31.36 5.25
N ASN A 137 8.11 32.04 6.35
CA ASN A 137 9.16 32.79 7.03
C ASN A 137 10.24 31.88 7.63
N GLU A 138 9.86 30.80 8.28
CA GLU A 138 10.81 29.82 8.82
C GLU A 138 11.70 29.23 7.71
N PHE A 139 11.11 28.85 6.59
CA PHE A 139 11.86 28.38 5.43
C PHE A 139 12.82 29.45 4.91
N TYR A 140 12.32 30.66 4.68
CA TYR A 140 13.11 31.76 4.13
C TYR A 140 14.31 32.10 5.00
N LEU A 141 14.11 32.24 6.31
CA LEU A 141 15.19 32.60 7.23
C LEU A 141 16.32 31.56 7.24
N ALA A 142 15.98 30.28 7.29
CA ALA A 142 16.97 29.22 7.28
C ALA A 142 17.66 29.08 5.92
N PHE A 143 16.91 29.14 4.84
CA PHE A 143 17.42 29.06 3.47
C PHE A 143 18.35 30.20 3.11
N SER A 144 17.91 31.46 3.36
CA SER A 144 18.70 32.65 3.07
C SER A 144 19.98 32.75 3.90
N ALA A 145 19.93 32.39 5.19
CA ALA A 145 21.10 32.35 6.05
C ALA A 145 22.14 31.34 5.59
N ALA A 146 21.69 30.13 5.22
CA ALA A 146 22.57 29.08 4.72
C ALA A 146 23.25 29.45 3.39
N LEU A 147 22.51 30.08 2.48
CA LEU A 147 23.06 30.57 1.21
C LEU A 147 24.06 31.71 1.42
N LYS A 148 23.76 32.65 2.30
CA LYS A 148 24.65 33.75 2.65
C LYS A 148 25.97 33.27 3.22
N ALA A 149 25.95 32.24 4.05
CA ALA A 149 27.14 31.60 4.62
C ALA A 149 28.07 31.01 3.56
N LYS A 150 27.55 30.67 2.37
CA LYS A 150 28.28 30.14 1.22
C LYS A 150 28.48 31.17 0.10
N ASN A 151 28.25 32.45 0.37
CA ASN A 151 28.37 33.56 -0.58
C ASN A 151 27.50 33.39 -1.85
N CYS A 152 26.37 32.71 -1.75
CA CYS A 152 25.39 32.62 -2.84
C CYS A 152 24.51 33.86 -2.88
N ILE A 153 24.27 34.38 -4.09
CA ILE A 153 23.38 35.52 -4.33
C ILE A 153 21.95 34.99 -4.40
N LEU A 154 21.08 35.56 -3.57
CA LEU A 154 19.67 35.22 -3.52
C LEU A 154 18.82 36.36 -4.07
N HIS A 155 18.04 36.08 -5.11
CA HIS A 155 16.97 36.95 -5.58
C HIS A 155 15.66 36.39 -5.04
N HIS A 156 14.95 37.15 -4.19
CA HIS A 156 13.71 36.70 -3.55
C HIS A 156 12.50 37.47 -4.05
N VAL A 157 11.44 36.76 -4.40
CA VAL A 157 10.16 37.29 -4.85
C VAL A 157 9.04 36.62 -4.06
N GLN A 158 8.06 37.40 -3.63
CA GLN A 158 6.84 36.92 -3.02
C GLN A 158 5.69 36.98 -4.03
N THR A 159 4.84 35.97 -4.06
CA THR A 159 3.66 35.92 -4.92
C THR A 159 2.54 35.07 -4.29
N ASP A 160 1.42 34.99 -4.96
CA ASP A 160 0.28 34.15 -4.58
C ASP A 160 -0.30 33.42 -5.82
N SER A 161 -1.22 32.51 -5.60
CA SER A 161 -1.81 31.71 -6.67
C SER A 161 -2.64 32.48 -7.67
N GLN A 162 -3.19 33.63 -7.27
CA GLN A 162 -4.03 34.46 -8.14
C GLN A 162 -3.22 35.38 -9.06
N HIS A 163 -2.10 35.92 -8.59
CA HIS A 163 -1.31 36.94 -9.29
C HIS A 163 0.04 36.41 -9.82
N CYS A 164 0.30 35.12 -9.68
CA CYS A 164 1.60 34.53 -9.99
C CYS A 164 2.02 34.70 -11.45
N TYR A 165 1.12 34.63 -12.40
CA TYR A 165 1.46 34.75 -13.81
C TYR A 165 2.08 36.11 -14.15
N THR A 166 1.47 37.19 -13.67
CA THR A 166 2.01 38.55 -13.85
C THR A 166 3.38 38.68 -13.20
N HIS A 167 3.51 38.18 -11.97
CA HIS A 167 4.78 38.25 -11.23
C HIS A 167 5.87 37.43 -11.92
N PHE A 168 5.52 36.23 -12.46
CA PHE A 168 6.48 35.40 -13.19
C PHE A 168 7.01 36.08 -14.44
N LEU A 169 6.14 36.73 -15.22
CA LEU A 169 6.56 37.47 -16.40
C LEU A 169 7.48 38.65 -16.04
N GLN A 170 7.13 39.40 -14.99
CA GLN A 170 7.98 40.51 -14.50
C GLN A 170 9.36 39.99 -14.09
N VAL A 171 9.41 38.92 -13.31
CA VAL A 171 10.66 38.34 -12.85
C VAL A 171 11.50 37.85 -14.04
N LEU A 172 10.88 37.09 -14.95
CA LEU A 172 11.59 36.50 -16.09
C LEU A 172 12.11 37.53 -17.09
N ASN A 173 11.40 38.65 -17.25
CA ASN A 173 11.84 39.76 -18.13
C ASN A 173 13.15 40.40 -17.65
N ASP A 174 13.32 40.54 -16.35
CA ASP A 174 14.45 41.25 -15.73
C ASP A 174 15.47 40.28 -15.07
N LEU A 175 15.29 38.95 -15.23
CA LEU A 175 16.10 37.96 -14.55
C LEU A 175 17.51 37.87 -15.13
N GLU A 176 18.51 38.15 -14.31
CA GLU A 176 19.87 37.77 -14.60
C GLU A 176 20.01 36.22 -14.53
N PRO A 177 20.98 35.63 -15.25
CA PRO A 177 21.19 34.20 -15.25
C PRO A 177 21.26 33.63 -13.83
N VAL A 178 20.45 32.59 -13.55
CA VAL A 178 20.43 31.88 -12.27
C VAL A 178 20.80 30.41 -12.45
N ASP A 179 21.44 29.83 -11.44
CA ASP A 179 21.84 28.43 -11.45
C ASP A 179 20.68 27.48 -11.06
N ALA A 180 19.72 28.01 -10.31
CA ALA A 180 18.52 27.26 -9.91
C ALA A 180 17.38 28.20 -9.55
N VAL A 181 16.17 27.70 -9.67
CA VAL A 181 14.93 28.35 -9.19
C VAL A 181 14.33 27.49 -8.10
N VAL A 182 13.95 28.10 -6.99
CA VAL A 182 13.31 27.43 -5.85
C VAL A 182 11.96 28.06 -5.59
N LEU A 183 10.91 27.27 -5.50
CA LEU A 183 9.57 27.72 -5.14
C LEU A 183 9.08 26.91 -3.91
N THR A 184 8.48 27.62 -2.97
CA THR A 184 7.99 27.02 -1.72
C THR A 184 6.61 26.37 -1.83
N ASN A 185 6.05 26.35 -3.04
CA ASN A 185 4.72 25.84 -3.32
C ASN A 185 4.72 25.13 -4.68
N TYR A 186 4.34 23.87 -4.69
CA TYR A 186 4.33 23.04 -5.90
C TYR A 186 3.39 23.57 -6.99
N HIS A 187 2.23 24.10 -6.62
CA HIS A 187 1.29 24.68 -7.60
C HIS A 187 1.91 25.90 -8.31
N LEU A 188 2.62 26.75 -7.57
CA LEU A 188 3.38 27.85 -8.15
C LEU A 188 4.52 27.35 -9.04
N ALA A 189 5.18 26.29 -8.65
CA ALA A 189 6.27 25.68 -9.45
C ALA A 189 5.77 25.12 -10.78
N GLU A 190 4.61 24.46 -10.82
CA GLU A 190 3.99 24.03 -12.07
C GLU A 190 3.67 25.22 -12.98
N ASN A 191 3.05 26.24 -12.44
CA ASN A 191 2.71 27.45 -13.19
C ASN A 191 3.96 28.18 -13.69
N PHE A 192 5.00 28.29 -12.87
CA PHE A 192 6.28 28.87 -13.26
C PHE A 192 6.94 28.05 -14.38
N SER A 193 6.93 26.74 -14.26
CA SER A 193 7.47 25.84 -15.30
C SER A 193 6.74 26.03 -16.64
N ASN A 194 5.42 26.15 -16.61
CA ASN A 194 4.62 26.36 -17.82
C ASN A 194 4.94 27.71 -18.46
N VAL A 195 4.98 28.79 -17.68
CA VAL A 195 5.28 30.13 -18.17
C VAL A 195 6.71 30.20 -18.73
N SER A 196 7.70 29.68 -18.00
CA SER A 196 9.09 29.72 -18.42
C SER A 196 9.33 28.90 -19.69
N LYS A 197 8.77 27.73 -19.81
CA LYS A 197 8.91 26.89 -21.01
C LYS A 197 8.23 27.51 -22.24
N THR A 198 7.11 28.18 -22.04
CA THR A 198 6.34 28.80 -23.13
C THR A 198 7.01 30.07 -23.63
N PHE A 199 7.41 30.96 -22.74
CA PHE A 199 7.86 32.31 -23.09
C PHE A 199 9.37 32.51 -22.99
N TYR A 200 10.07 31.66 -22.21
CA TYR A 200 11.52 31.75 -21.99
C TYR A 200 12.19 30.39 -22.17
N PRO A 201 12.09 29.78 -23.37
CA PRO A 201 12.59 28.41 -23.59
C PRO A 201 14.11 28.27 -23.42
N HIS A 202 14.83 29.38 -23.33
CA HIS A 202 16.28 29.39 -23.06
C HIS A 202 16.64 29.27 -21.59
N LEU A 203 15.68 29.37 -20.69
CA LEU A 203 15.91 29.14 -19.27
C LEU A 203 15.97 27.63 -18.98
N HIS A 204 17.20 27.15 -18.77
CA HIS A 204 17.46 25.73 -18.49
C HIS A 204 17.79 25.45 -17.03
N SER A 205 17.65 26.45 -16.15
CA SER A 205 17.90 26.30 -14.72
C SER A 205 16.96 25.27 -14.10
N PRO A 206 17.46 24.34 -13.28
CA PRO A 206 16.61 23.37 -12.61
C PRO A 206 15.65 24.06 -11.63
N ILE A 207 14.44 23.53 -11.56
CA ILE A 207 13.40 24.02 -10.65
C ILE A 207 13.28 23.05 -9.47
N TYR A 208 13.43 23.59 -8.26
CA TYR A 208 13.23 22.89 -7.00
C TYR A 208 11.97 23.43 -6.33
N THR A 209 11.22 22.58 -5.67
CA THR A 209 10.00 23.02 -4.98
C THR A 209 9.75 22.21 -3.72
N ILE A 210 9.16 22.87 -2.72
CA ILE A 210 8.47 22.19 -1.62
C ILE A 210 7.18 21.61 -2.21
N SER A 211 6.92 20.34 -1.98
CA SER A 211 5.85 19.60 -2.65
C SER A 211 5.10 18.71 -1.66
N PRO A 212 3.81 18.44 -1.90
CA PRO A 212 3.18 17.25 -1.32
C PRO A 212 3.93 15.99 -1.70
N LEU A 213 3.74 14.93 -0.89
CA LEU A 213 4.31 13.62 -1.17
C LEU A 213 3.60 12.99 -2.37
N PHE A 214 4.39 12.59 -3.38
CA PHE A 214 3.90 11.84 -4.53
C PHE A 214 4.32 10.38 -4.40
N THR A 215 3.36 9.48 -4.36
CA THR A 215 3.65 8.04 -4.30
C THR A 215 4.40 7.58 -5.54
N ILE A 216 3.98 8.06 -6.72
CA ILE A 216 4.72 7.87 -7.97
C ILE A 216 5.41 9.20 -8.29
N PRO A 217 6.77 9.24 -8.35
CA PRO A 217 7.47 10.46 -8.70
C PRO A 217 7.10 10.94 -10.08
N SER A 218 6.90 12.24 -10.21
CA SER A 218 6.70 12.88 -11.52
C SER A 218 8.02 13.42 -12.07
N VAL A 219 8.12 13.47 -13.39
CA VAL A 219 9.22 14.08 -14.11
C VAL A 219 9.03 15.61 -14.11
N GLY A 220 10.09 16.37 -13.96
CA GLY A 220 10.06 17.84 -14.02
C GLY A 220 10.74 18.49 -12.83
N CYS A 221 9.98 19.17 -11.97
CA CYS A 221 10.53 19.85 -10.80
C CYS A 221 11.14 18.85 -9.81
N LYS A 222 12.29 19.22 -9.24
CA LYS A 222 12.91 18.47 -8.14
C LYS A 222 12.19 18.81 -6.86
N LYS A 223 11.68 17.79 -6.16
CA LYS A 223 10.75 17.98 -5.06
C LYS A 223 11.40 17.69 -3.71
N TYR A 224 11.16 18.60 -2.79
CA TYR A 224 11.31 18.38 -1.36
C TYR A 224 9.91 18.06 -0.81
N GLU A 225 9.66 16.83 -0.40
CA GLU A 225 8.32 16.34 -0.16
C GLU A 225 7.93 16.39 1.32
N LEU A 226 6.66 16.77 1.55
CA LEU A 226 6.00 16.80 2.86
C LEU A 226 4.67 16.07 2.78
N ASN A 227 4.38 15.22 3.76
CA ASN A 227 3.20 14.36 3.75
C ASN A 227 1.95 15.05 4.30
N TYR A 228 1.28 15.85 3.47
CA TYR A 228 0.05 16.56 3.86
C TYR A 228 -1.13 15.62 4.14
N ARG A 229 -1.15 14.43 3.59
CA ARG A 229 -2.17 13.41 3.93
C ARG A 229 -2.02 12.96 5.39
N LEU A 230 -0.79 12.74 5.84
CA LEU A 230 -0.50 12.45 7.24
C LEU A 230 -0.93 13.60 8.15
N MET A 231 -0.67 14.83 7.75
CA MET A 231 -1.07 16.01 8.52
C MET A 231 -2.60 16.08 8.66
N GLY A 232 -3.34 15.79 7.61
CA GLY A 232 -4.80 15.78 7.64
C GLY A 232 -5.36 14.74 8.61
N ARG A 233 -4.81 13.53 8.58
CA ARG A 233 -5.18 12.47 9.54
C ARG A 233 -4.86 12.87 10.98
N CYS A 234 -3.67 13.36 11.23
CA CYS A 234 -3.24 13.79 12.57
C CYS A 234 -4.14 14.91 13.11
N ALA A 235 -4.55 15.84 12.26
CA ALA A 235 -5.46 16.93 12.65
C ALA A 235 -6.83 16.39 13.08
N ALA A 236 -7.44 15.51 12.28
CA ALA A 236 -8.72 14.89 12.62
C ALA A 236 -8.61 14.05 13.91
N GLU A 237 -7.56 13.26 14.03
CA GLU A 237 -7.31 12.42 15.20
C GLU A 237 -7.18 13.25 16.47
N GLN A 238 -6.43 14.36 16.43
CA GLN A 238 -6.28 15.23 17.59
C GLN A 238 -7.59 15.88 18.00
N LEU A 239 -8.37 16.41 17.06
CA LEU A 239 -9.66 17.04 17.37
C LEU A 239 -10.63 16.05 18.01
N ILE A 240 -10.69 14.84 17.46
CA ILE A 240 -11.59 13.79 17.99
C ILE A 240 -11.15 13.34 19.38
N LYS A 241 -9.85 13.09 19.58
CA LYS A 241 -9.29 12.72 20.91
C LYS A 241 -9.61 13.78 21.96
N ARG A 242 -9.44 15.07 21.64
CA ARG A 242 -9.74 16.15 22.59
C ARG A 242 -11.22 16.20 22.93
N LYS A 243 -12.10 15.91 21.98
CA LYS A 243 -13.54 15.91 22.20
C LYS A 243 -13.98 14.74 23.07
N GLU A 244 -13.40 13.57 22.90
CA GLU A 244 -13.77 12.34 23.60
C GLU A 244 -12.99 12.13 24.90
N ASN A 245 -11.74 12.56 24.97
CA ASN A 245 -10.86 12.41 26.14
C ASN A 245 -10.33 13.77 26.60
N LYS A 246 -10.81 14.27 27.72
CA LYS A 246 -10.43 15.57 28.30
C LYS A 246 -8.97 15.70 28.77
N ARG A 247 -8.12 14.68 28.61
CA ARG A 247 -6.74 14.62 29.09
C ARG A 247 -5.75 14.24 27.99
N SER A 248 -5.46 15.14 27.06
CA SER A 248 -4.33 14.98 26.16
C SER A 248 -3.28 16.05 26.45
N GLU A 249 -2.01 15.67 26.39
CA GLU A 249 -0.91 16.64 26.40
C GLU A 249 -1.07 17.60 25.23
N ILE A 250 -0.91 18.88 25.50
CA ILE A 250 -1.12 19.94 24.53
C ILE A 250 0.26 20.52 24.22
N GLN A 251 0.82 20.12 23.09
CA GLN A 251 2.06 20.69 22.55
C GLN A 251 2.01 20.67 21.03
N PRO A 252 2.74 21.56 20.35
CA PRO A 252 2.82 21.52 18.89
C PRO A 252 3.33 20.18 18.39
N MET A 253 2.72 19.66 17.33
CA MET A 253 3.17 18.44 16.66
C MET A 253 3.94 18.83 15.40
N ILE A 254 5.22 18.49 15.35
CA ILE A 254 6.06 18.68 14.17
C ILE A 254 6.28 17.33 13.51
N LEU A 255 5.73 17.18 12.32
CA LEU A 255 5.83 15.96 11.54
C LEU A 255 7.18 15.89 10.85
N HIS A 256 7.64 14.66 10.63
CA HIS A 256 8.89 14.40 9.92
C HIS A 256 8.80 14.83 8.46
N ASN A 257 9.85 15.49 7.95
CA ASN A 257 9.98 15.81 6.53
C ASN A 257 10.44 14.58 5.75
N ASP A 258 9.73 14.21 4.69
CA ASP A 258 10.19 13.16 3.78
C ASP A 258 11.38 13.66 2.96
N GLY A 259 11.37 14.93 2.60
CA GLY A 259 12.50 15.59 1.97
C GLY A 259 12.68 15.23 0.50
N MET A 260 13.91 15.36 0.02
CA MET A 260 14.25 14.98 -1.36
C MET A 260 14.53 13.51 -1.43
N ARG A 261 13.62 12.74 -2.02
CA ARG A 261 13.77 11.31 -2.20
C ARG A 261 14.44 11.00 -3.53
N ASN A 262 15.42 10.11 -3.51
CA ASN A 262 16.06 9.58 -4.70
C ASN A 262 15.48 8.20 -5.02
N TRP A 263 14.83 8.07 -6.16
CA TRP A 263 14.31 6.78 -6.61
C TRP A 263 15.41 5.80 -6.93
N LEU A 264 16.50 6.30 -7.51
CA LEU A 264 17.62 5.48 -7.86
C LEU A 264 18.90 6.33 -7.82
N SER A 265 19.83 5.95 -6.96
CA SER A 265 21.16 6.52 -6.95
C SER A 265 21.94 6.00 -8.14
N LYS A 266 22.75 6.85 -8.78
CA LYS A 266 23.68 6.40 -9.81
C LYS A 266 24.58 5.33 -9.22
N ILE A 267 24.58 4.14 -9.81
CA ILE A 267 25.50 3.07 -9.46
C ILE A 267 26.82 3.36 -10.16
N PRO A 268 27.98 3.33 -9.44
CA PRO A 268 29.27 3.47 -10.08
C PRO A 268 29.46 2.40 -11.15
N GLY A 269 30.08 2.76 -12.28
CA GLY A 269 30.20 1.93 -13.47
C GLY A 269 30.48 0.47 -13.18
N SER A 270 29.53 -0.38 -13.50
CA SER A 270 29.61 -1.83 -13.44
C SER A 270 29.97 -2.35 -14.84
N THR A 271 30.71 -3.45 -14.90
CA THR A 271 30.94 -4.20 -16.14
C THR A 271 29.78 -5.08 -16.54
N CYS A 272 28.79 -5.24 -15.65
CA CYS A 272 27.56 -6.00 -15.91
C CYS A 272 26.70 -5.30 -16.96
N LYS A 273 26.29 -6.05 -17.98
CA LYS A 273 25.46 -5.53 -19.07
C LYS A 273 24.00 -5.95 -18.95
N ARG A 274 23.74 -7.09 -18.30
CA ARG A 274 22.40 -7.68 -18.22
C ARG A 274 22.23 -8.47 -16.94
N LEU A 275 21.02 -8.38 -16.36
CA LEU A 275 20.53 -9.27 -15.31
C LEU A 275 19.27 -9.95 -15.81
N THR A 276 19.14 -11.25 -15.58
CA THR A 276 17.95 -12.03 -15.90
C THR A 276 17.24 -12.43 -14.59
N ILE A 277 15.94 -12.11 -14.52
CA ILE A 277 15.11 -12.32 -13.35
C ILE A 277 14.02 -13.34 -13.68
N LEU A 278 13.94 -14.41 -12.91
CA LEU A 278 12.87 -15.37 -12.98
C LEU A 278 11.78 -14.99 -11.98
N THR A 279 10.56 -14.76 -12.45
CA THR A 279 9.42 -14.38 -11.59
C THR A 279 8.10 -15.01 -12.02
N LEU A 280 7.15 -15.01 -11.09
CA LEU A 280 5.81 -15.56 -11.30
C LEU A 280 4.94 -14.62 -12.16
N ASP A 281 4.14 -15.19 -13.06
CA ASP A 281 3.10 -14.47 -13.78
C ASP A 281 2.05 -13.91 -12.80
N SER A 282 2.12 -12.61 -12.58
CA SER A 282 1.33 -11.87 -11.59
C SER A 282 1.27 -10.38 -11.98
N PRO A 283 0.39 -9.58 -11.36
CA PRO A 283 0.43 -8.13 -11.54
C PRO A 283 1.81 -7.53 -11.23
N THR A 284 2.49 -8.03 -10.20
CA THR A 284 3.83 -7.57 -9.81
C THR A 284 4.86 -7.77 -10.92
N ALA A 285 4.81 -8.90 -11.63
CA ALA A 285 5.75 -9.18 -12.71
C ALA A 285 5.67 -8.15 -13.84
N ARG A 286 4.46 -7.76 -14.23
CA ARG A 286 4.25 -6.75 -15.27
C ARG A 286 4.69 -5.37 -14.83
N ILE A 287 4.42 -5.02 -13.58
CA ILE A 287 4.89 -3.77 -12.99
C ILE A 287 6.42 -3.77 -12.92
N MET A 288 7.03 -4.89 -12.58
CA MET A 288 8.49 -5.06 -12.55
C MET A 288 9.12 -4.81 -13.93
N GLU A 289 8.50 -5.25 -15.01
CA GLU A 289 8.96 -4.92 -16.36
C GLU A 289 9.02 -3.42 -16.63
N ASN A 290 8.03 -2.67 -16.15
CA ASN A 290 8.03 -1.21 -16.27
C ASN A 290 9.10 -0.56 -15.38
N MET A 291 9.26 -1.03 -14.16
CA MET A 291 10.30 -0.55 -13.24
C MET A 291 11.70 -0.87 -13.76
N ALA A 292 11.88 -2.01 -14.43
CA ALA A 292 13.13 -2.39 -15.04
C ALA A 292 13.64 -1.37 -16.07
N ARG A 293 12.74 -0.71 -16.80
CA ARG A 293 13.10 0.36 -17.75
C ARG A 293 13.75 1.54 -17.03
N ILE A 294 13.19 1.93 -15.88
CA ILE A 294 13.75 3.02 -15.04
C ILE A 294 15.16 2.63 -14.57
N TYR A 295 15.32 1.40 -14.12
CA TYR A 295 16.61 0.88 -13.67
C TYR A 295 17.65 0.86 -14.79
N THR A 296 17.27 0.38 -15.97
CA THR A 296 18.14 0.34 -17.15
C THR A 296 18.55 1.74 -17.58
N ASP A 297 17.63 2.69 -17.63
CA ASP A 297 17.92 4.07 -18.02
C ASP A 297 18.92 4.75 -17.06
N ALA A 298 18.83 4.43 -15.78
CA ALA A 298 19.72 5.02 -14.76
C ALA A 298 21.07 4.34 -14.64
N THR A 299 21.15 3.02 -14.87
CA THR A 299 22.37 2.22 -14.61
C THR A 299 23.07 1.74 -15.87
N GLY A 300 22.38 1.68 -17.00
CA GLY A 300 22.86 1.05 -18.23
C GLY A 300 22.79 -0.49 -18.21
N ILE A 301 22.32 -1.09 -17.12
CA ILE A 301 22.17 -2.55 -17.01
C ILE A 301 20.80 -2.96 -17.57
N GLU A 302 20.79 -3.77 -18.61
CA GLU A 302 19.55 -4.35 -19.14
C GLU A 302 18.96 -5.33 -18.13
N ILE A 303 17.66 -5.20 -17.85
CA ILE A 303 16.93 -6.12 -16.98
C ILE A 303 15.98 -6.94 -17.83
N LYS A 304 16.20 -8.24 -17.92
CA LYS A 304 15.31 -9.19 -18.58
C LYS A 304 14.44 -9.88 -17.54
N VAL A 305 13.14 -9.65 -17.59
CA VAL A 305 12.17 -10.29 -16.70
C VAL A 305 11.58 -11.51 -17.40
N ALA A 306 11.95 -12.70 -16.93
CA ALA A 306 11.41 -13.98 -17.41
C ALA A 306 10.20 -14.35 -16.57
N ILE A 307 9.02 -14.24 -17.16
CA ILE A 307 7.73 -14.49 -16.47
C ILE A 307 7.30 -15.93 -16.74
N CYS A 308 7.12 -16.71 -15.70
CA CYS A 308 6.72 -18.11 -15.77
C CYS A 308 5.51 -18.41 -14.88
N SER A 309 4.79 -19.47 -15.21
CA SER A 309 3.74 -20.00 -14.37
C SER A 309 4.31 -20.57 -13.06
N TYR A 310 3.45 -20.75 -12.07
CA TYR A 310 3.80 -21.39 -10.79
C TYR A 310 4.50 -22.74 -11.00
N ASP A 311 3.90 -23.63 -11.80
CA ASP A 311 4.49 -24.93 -12.10
C ASP A 311 5.76 -24.82 -12.95
N GLY A 312 5.81 -23.87 -13.88
CA GLY A 312 6.97 -23.63 -14.71
C GLY A 312 8.20 -23.22 -13.90
N ILE A 313 8.03 -22.37 -12.90
CA ILE A 313 9.13 -22.02 -11.97
C ILE A 313 9.60 -23.25 -11.23
N HIS A 314 8.70 -24.05 -10.70
CA HIS A 314 9.05 -25.26 -9.95
C HIS A 314 9.84 -26.26 -10.81
N GLU A 315 9.44 -26.45 -12.06
CA GLU A 315 10.19 -27.31 -13.01
C GLU A 315 11.61 -26.80 -13.24
N ILE A 316 11.78 -25.49 -13.41
CA ILE A 316 13.11 -24.88 -13.57
C ILE A 316 13.95 -25.11 -12.32
N LEU A 317 13.38 -24.89 -11.12
CA LEU A 317 14.10 -25.04 -9.85
C LEU A 317 14.44 -26.49 -9.55
N SER A 318 13.64 -27.44 -10.00
CA SER A 318 13.88 -28.89 -9.82
C SER A 318 15.03 -29.38 -10.68
N ASP A 319 15.34 -28.72 -11.79
CA ASP A 319 16.54 -28.93 -12.60
C ASP A 319 17.56 -27.84 -12.29
N LEU A 320 18.48 -28.12 -11.39
CA LEU A 320 19.48 -27.15 -10.91
C LEU A 320 20.38 -26.59 -12.03
N GLY A 321 20.55 -27.30 -13.15
CA GLY A 321 21.28 -26.80 -14.31
C GLY A 321 20.63 -25.60 -14.99
N ASN A 322 19.30 -25.47 -14.90
CA ASN A 322 18.56 -24.35 -15.49
C ASN A 322 18.66 -23.06 -14.69
N THR A 323 19.09 -23.10 -13.42
CA THR A 323 19.22 -21.90 -12.57
C THR A 323 20.41 -21.02 -12.99
N ASP A 324 21.36 -21.54 -13.74
CA ASP A 324 22.50 -20.78 -14.25
C ASP A 324 22.08 -19.70 -15.26
N ALA A 325 20.91 -19.83 -15.85
CA ALA A 325 20.35 -18.86 -16.79
C ALA A 325 19.80 -17.59 -16.11
N TYR A 326 19.71 -17.58 -14.78
CA TYR A 326 19.05 -16.51 -14.01
C TYR A 326 20.01 -15.96 -12.97
N ASP A 327 20.00 -14.63 -12.80
CA ASP A 327 20.75 -13.92 -11.77
C ASP A 327 19.92 -13.73 -10.50
N VAL A 328 18.62 -13.48 -10.66
CA VAL A 328 17.65 -13.24 -9.60
C VAL A 328 16.49 -14.20 -9.79
N ILE A 329 16.08 -14.83 -8.71
CA ILE A 329 14.99 -15.82 -8.72
C ILE A 329 13.97 -15.47 -7.67
N ARG A 330 12.70 -15.36 -8.10
CA ARG A 330 11.56 -15.31 -7.20
C ARG A 330 10.94 -16.69 -7.09
N LEU A 331 10.78 -17.17 -5.88
CA LEU A 331 10.08 -18.42 -5.61
C LEU A 331 8.97 -18.21 -4.58
N ASP A 332 8.01 -19.13 -4.56
CA ASP A 332 6.95 -19.12 -3.55
C ASP A 332 7.56 -19.24 -2.15
N HIS A 333 7.04 -18.47 -1.18
CA HIS A 333 7.61 -18.49 0.17
C HIS A 333 7.57 -19.88 0.82
N THR A 334 6.59 -20.70 0.46
CA THR A 334 6.47 -22.10 0.96
C THR A 334 7.58 -23.00 0.43
N TRP A 335 8.29 -22.59 -0.61
CA TRP A 335 9.39 -23.36 -1.19
C TRP A 335 10.76 -22.97 -0.63
N LEU A 336 10.86 -21.89 0.12
CA LEU A 336 12.13 -21.37 0.60
C LEU A 336 12.88 -22.38 1.47
N SER A 337 12.19 -23.07 2.36
CA SER A 337 12.81 -24.08 3.23
C SER A 337 13.39 -25.27 2.46
N TRP A 338 12.82 -25.58 1.29
CA TRP A 338 13.27 -26.66 0.43
C TRP A 338 14.37 -26.26 -0.55
N PHE A 339 14.19 -25.14 -1.24
CA PHE A 339 15.10 -24.72 -2.30
C PHE A 339 16.14 -23.68 -1.89
N GLY A 340 15.90 -22.89 -0.83
CA GLY A 340 16.67 -21.68 -0.55
C GLY A 340 18.17 -21.91 -0.43
N GLU A 341 18.58 -22.89 0.36
CA GLU A 341 19.99 -23.25 0.57
C GLU A 341 20.68 -23.72 -0.72
N HIS A 342 19.94 -24.40 -1.61
CA HIS A 342 20.49 -24.95 -2.84
C HIS A 342 20.55 -23.97 -4.00
N ILE A 343 19.71 -22.92 -3.97
CA ILE A 343 19.51 -22.01 -5.10
C ILE A 343 20.12 -20.63 -4.84
N PHE A 344 19.97 -20.12 -3.60
CA PHE A 344 20.36 -18.75 -3.27
C PHE A 344 21.75 -18.64 -2.66
N ALA A 345 22.45 -17.56 -3.03
CA ALA A 345 23.63 -17.11 -2.28
C ALA A 345 23.17 -16.54 -0.92
N PRO A 346 23.81 -16.91 0.20
CA PRO A 346 23.54 -16.29 1.48
C PRO A 346 23.74 -14.77 1.42
N LEU A 347 22.86 -13.99 2.02
CA LEU A 347 22.99 -12.53 2.00
C LEU A 347 24.27 -12.05 2.68
N SER A 348 24.77 -12.78 3.67
CA SER A 348 26.04 -12.48 4.34
C SER A 348 27.26 -12.50 3.41
N GLU A 349 27.19 -13.21 2.30
CA GLU A 349 28.25 -13.21 1.28
C GLU A 349 28.15 -12.03 0.31
N LEU A 350 27.01 -11.33 0.28
CA LEU A 350 26.72 -10.26 -0.66
C LEU A 350 26.89 -8.86 -0.06
N THR A 351 26.82 -8.75 1.26
CA THR A 351 26.88 -7.48 1.99
C THR A 351 27.46 -7.67 3.38
N SER A 352 28.07 -6.59 3.91
CA SER A 352 28.51 -6.51 5.31
C SER A 352 27.39 -6.09 6.26
N SER A 353 26.25 -5.61 5.75
CA SER A 353 25.10 -5.24 6.56
C SER A 353 24.51 -6.48 7.24
N SER A 354 24.05 -6.32 8.48
CA SER A 354 23.37 -7.41 9.21
C SER A 354 22.00 -7.69 8.61
N ALA A 355 21.51 -8.91 8.78
CA ALA A 355 20.15 -9.28 8.38
C ALA A 355 19.11 -8.36 9.05
N GLU A 356 19.31 -7.99 10.30
CA GLU A 356 18.45 -7.07 11.04
C GLU A 356 18.35 -5.69 10.36
N GLN A 357 19.48 -5.15 9.90
CA GLN A 357 19.51 -3.89 9.15
C GLN A 357 18.82 -4.01 7.78
N LEU A 358 19.05 -5.11 7.07
CA LEU A 358 18.45 -5.33 5.75
C LEU A 358 16.93 -5.48 5.81
N PHE A 359 16.42 -6.09 6.88
CA PHE A 359 15.00 -6.43 7.02
C PHE A 359 14.18 -5.43 7.83
N GLU A 360 14.83 -4.38 8.35
CA GLU A 360 14.16 -3.34 9.15
C GLU A 360 12.92 -2.73 8.47
N PRO A 361 12.90 -2.42 7.15
CA PRO A 361 11.72 -1.83 6.52
C PRO A 361 10.54 -2.79 6.39
N PHE A 362 10.75 -4.09 6.46
CA PHE A 362 9.72 -5.07 6.17
C PHE A 362 8.76 -5.30 7.34
N ILE A 363 7.57 -5.79 7.02
CA ILE A 363 6.56 -6.18 8.01
C ILE A 363 7.19 -7.26 8.92
N PRO A 364 7.29 -7.04 10.24
CA PRO A 364 8.01 -7.96 11.13
C PRO A 364 7.54 -9.41 11.06
N GLY A 365 6.25 -9.64 10.89
CA GLY A 365 5.68 -10.99 10.79
C GLY A 365 6.11 -11.78 9.57
N LEU A 366 6.67 -11.14 8.53
CA LEU A 366 7.13 -11.80 7.32
C LEU A 366 8.55 -12.35 7.45
N VAL A 367 9.40 -11.70 8.24
CA VAL A 367 10.84 -11.89 8.20
C VAL A 367 11.25 -13.36 8.38
N PRO A 368 10.80 -14.10 9.38
CA PRO A 368 11.27 -15.48 9.57
C PRO A 368 10.92 -16.42 8.41
N GLN A 369 9.74 -16.30 7.86
CA GLN A 369 9.21 -17.25 6.86
C GLN A 369 9.61 -16.91 5.42
N TYR A 370 9.87 -15.63 5.13
CA TYR A 370 10.08 -15.14 3.77
C TYR A 370 11.56 -14.84 3.48
N THR A 371 12.46 -15.01 4.43
CA THR A 371 13.85 -14.57 4.25
C THR A 371 14.89 -15.64 4.56
N SER A 372 14.63 -16.52 5.53
CA SER A 372 15.68 -17.30 6.16
C SER A 372 15.35 -18.79 6.25
N VAL A 373 16.43 -19.60 6.23
CA VAL A 373 16.38 -21.04 6.46
C VAL A 373 17.48 -21.36 7.48
N ASN A 374 17.13 -22.05 8.56
CA ASN A 374 18.06 -22.41 9.63
C ASN A 374 18.88 -21.20 10.18
N GLY A 375 18.25 -20.05 10.30
CA GLY A 375 18.91 -18.85 10.80
C GLY A 375 19.82 -18.14 9.80
N VAL A 376 19.93 -18.65 8.57
CA VAL A 376 20.69 -18.02 7.49
C VAL A 376 19.73 -17.29 6.56
N ALA A 377 19.98 -16.00 6.31
CA ALA A 377 19.18 -15.16 5.43
C ALA A 377 19.60 -15.35 3.96
N TYR A 378 18.62 -15.64 3.09
CA TYR A 378 18.84 -15.89 1.67
C TYR A 378 18.08 -14.94 0.75
N ALA A 379 16.95 -14.39 1.19
CA ALA A 379 16.01 -13.70 0.32
C ALA A 379 15.37 -12.49 0.99
N PHE A 380 14.76 -11.65 0.15
CA PHE A 380 13.86 -10.59 0.59
C PHE A 380 12.41 -11.03 0.35
N PRO A 381 11.45 -10.60 1.20
CA PRO A 381 10.04 -10.85 0.90
C PRO A 381 9.63 -10.11 -0.36
N GLU A 382 8.85 -10.76 -1.19
CA GLU A 382 8.34 -10.19 -2.43
C GLU A 382 6.86 -10.50 -2.55
N THR A 383 6.05 -9.48 -2.69
CA THR A 383 4.59 -9.56 -2.85
C THR A 383 3.92 -10.46 -1.80
N PRO A 384 4.10 -10.20 -0.50
CA PRO A 384 3.40 -10.96 0.54
C PRO A 384 1.90 -10.77 0.39
N SER A 385 1.14 -11.83 0.66
CA SER A 385 -0.28 -11.85 0.39
C SER A 385 -1.03 -12.58 1.49
N ALA A 386 -2.28 -12.20 1.71
CA ALA A 386 -3.22 -12.91 2.57
C ALA A 386 -4.51 -13.14 1.80
N GLN A 387 -5.18 -14.26 2.07
CA GLN A 387 -6.50 -14.48 1.53
C GLN A 387 -7.52 -13.58 2.22
N LEU A 388 -8.39 -12.97 1.41
CA LEU A 388 -9.53 -12.18 1.87
C LEU A 388 -10.80 -12.68 1.18
N LEU A 389 -11.94 -12.42 1.81
CA LEU A 389 -13.24 -12.61 1.19
C LEU A 389 -13.68 -11.29 0.55
N PHE A 390 -13.90 -11.33 -0.75
CA PHE A 390 -14.51 -10.24 -1.52
C PHE A 390 -15.96 -10.57 -1.82
N TYR A 391 -16.83 -9.57 -1.77
CA TYR A 391 -18.25 -9.76 -2.03
C TYR A 391 -18.86 -8.56 -2.72
N ARG A 392 -19.99 -8.75 -3.34
CA ARG A 392 -20.76 -7.69 -3.98
C ARG A 392 -21.49 -6.88 -2.93
N LYS A 393 -20.90 -5.79 -2.48
CA LYS A 393 -21.45 -4.89 -1.48
C LYS A 393 -22.84 -4.36 -1.87
N ASP A 394 -23.02 -4.01 -3.15
CA ASP A 394 -24.30 -3.55 -3.68
C ASP A 394 -25.42 -4.59 -3.52
N LEU A 395 -25.11 -5.88 -3.68
CA LEU A 395 -26.07 -6.95 -3.51
C LEU A 395 -26.37 -7.23 -2.03
N PHE A 396 -25.36 -7.23 -1.18
CA PHE A 396 -25.52 -7.45 0.27
C PHE A 396 -26.25 -6.30 0.96
N GLU A 397 -26.15 -5.09 0.42
CA GLU A 397 -26.86 -3.90 0.93
C GLU A 397 -28.21 -3.65 0.26
N ASN A 398 -28.59 -4.44 -0.72
CA ASN A 398 -29.88 -4.32 -1.39
C ASN A 398 -31.01 -4.75 -0.44
N THR A 399 -31.94 -3.85 -0.16
CA THR A 399 -33.01 -4.06 0.83
C THR A 399 -33.96 -5.19 0.47
N VAL A 400 -34.24 -5.40 -0.83
CA VAL A 400 -35.10 -6.50 -1.30
C VAL A 400 -34.40 -7.84 -1.08
N LEU A 401 -33.13 -7.96 -1.43
CA LEU A 401 -32.34 -9.18 -1.24
C LEU A 401 -32.15 -9.49 0.24
N GLN A 402 -31.90 -8.48 1.08
CA GLN A 402 -31.81 -8.64 2.53
C GLN A 402 -33.10 -9.22 3.13
N ARG A 403 -34.25 -8.72 2.68
CA ARG A 403 -35.54 -9.23 3.13
C ARG A 403 -35.76 -10.67 2.70
N LEU A 404 -35.53 -11.01 1.43
CA LEU A 404 -35.70 -12.35 0.90
C LEU A 404 -34.78 -13.37 1.62
N TYR A 405 -33.53 -12.99 1.86
CA TYR A 405 -32.58 -13.82 2.59
C TYR A 405 -33.05 -14.08 4.03
N LYS A 406 -33.46 -13.01 4.73
CA LYS A 406 -33.95 -13.10 6.11
C LYS A 406 -35.24 -13.95 6.23
N GLU A 407 -36.12 -13.84 5.26
CA GLU A 407 -37.34 -14.68 5.21
C GLU A 407 -36.99 -16.18 5.07
N GLN A 408 -35.97 -16.51 4.25
CA GLN A 408 -35.58 -17.87 3.99
C GLN A 408 -34.73 -18.49 5.11
N TYR A 409 -33.73 -17.74 5.62
CA TYR A 409 -32.70 -18.28 6.54
C TYR A 409 -32.84 -17.80 7.98
N LYS A 410 -33.75 -16.86 8.27
CA LYS A 410 -33.96 -16.28 9.61
C LYS A 410 -32.73 -15.60 10.21
N GLU A 411 -31.85 -15.12 9.38
CA GLU A 411 -30.64 -14.36 9.73
C GLU A 411 -30.44 -13.17 8.79
N GLU A 412 -29.62 -12.20 9.17
CA GLU A 412 -29.32 -11.05 8.33
C GLU A 412 -28.37 -11.45 7.20
N LEU A 413 -28.57 -10.85 6.01
CA LEU A 413 -27.61 -10.95 4.90
C LEU A 413 -26.39 -10.07 5.22
N ALA A 414 -25.32 -10.69 5.65
CA ALA A 414 -24.07 -10.04 6.06
C ALA A 414 -22.88 -10.93 5.68
N PRO A 415 -21.65 -10.38 5.63
CA PRO A 415 -20.48 -11.19 5.37
C PRO A 415 -20.38 -12.41 6.29
N PRO A 416 -20.08 -13.62 5.75
CA PRO A 416 -20.17 -14.85 6.52
C PRO A 416 -19.10 -14.97 7.61
N GLN A 417 -19.49 -15.53 8.76
CA GLN A 417 -18.60 -15.74 9.92
C GLN A 417 -17.95 -17.13 9.93
N ASP A 418 -18.57 -18.10 9.27
CA ASP A 418 -18.02 -19.45 9.09
C ASP A 418 -18.35 -19.97 7.67
N PHE A 419 -17.83 -21.13 7.30
CA PHE A 419 -18.06 -21.66 5.95
C PHE A 419 -19.43 -22.30 5.76
N GLU A 420 -20.11 -22.67 6.81
CA GLU A 420 -21.52 -23.06 6.73
C GLU A 420 -22.39 -21.85 6.35
N HIS A 421 -22.20 -20.71 7.00
CA HIS A 421 -22.83 -19.45 6.66
C HIS A 421 -22.45 -18.99 5.24
N PHE A 422 -21.16 -19.09 4.88
CA PHE A 422 -20.68 -18.82 3.53
C PHE A 422 -21.45 -19.61 2.48
N ASN A 423 -21.66 -20.90 2.70
CA ASN A 423 -22.38 -21.77 1.78
C ASN A 423 -23.88 -21.43 1.68
N ARG A 424 -24.51 -21.04 2.80
CA ARG A 424 -25.90 -20.55 2.76
C ARG A 424 -26.05 -19.29 1.88
N ILE A 425 -25.15 -18.33 2.03
CA ILE A 425 -25.13 -17.12 1.21
C ILE A 425 -24.83 -17.47 -0.25
N ALA A 426 -23.84 -18.33 -0.50
CA ALA A 426 -23.50 -18.75 -1.86
C ALA A 426 -24.71 -19.44 -2.55
N ARG A 427 -25.43 -20.28 -1.85
CA ARG A 427 -26.66 -20.91 -2.34
C ARG A 427 -27.72 -19.86 -2.70
N PHE A 428 -27.94 -18.90 -1.82
CA PHE A 428 -28.91 -17.81 -2.05
C PHE A 428 -28.60 -17.01 -3.32
N PHE A 429 -27.31 -16.81 -3.62
CA PHE A 429 -26.86 -16.09 -4.81
C PHE A 429 -26.59 -17.00 -6.02
N THR A 430 -27.01 -18.25 -5.97
CA THR A 430 -26.93 -19.18 -7.10
C THR A 430 -28.32 -19.36 -7.72
N ARG A 431 -28.46 -18.92 -8.97
CA ARG A 431 -29.76 -18.87 -9.63
C ARG A 431 -30.47 -20.21 -9.72
N ARG A 432 -29.70 -21.28 -9.85
CA ARG A 432 -30.24 -22.65 -9.85
C ARG A 432 -31.06 -22.99 -8.59
N PHE A 433 -30.70 -22.43 -7.46
CA PHE A 433 -31.36 -22.66 -6.16
C PHE A 433 -32.26 -21.50 -5.73
N ASN A 434 -32.14 -20.34 -6.36
CA ASN A 434 -32.93 -19.15 -6.07
C ASN A 434 -33.13 -18.36 -7.36
N GLU A 435 -34.32 -18.50 -7.98
CA GLU A 435 -34.66 -17.82 -9.23
C GLU A 435 -34.58 -16.28 -9.15
N HIS A 436 -34.69 -15.72 -7.93
CA HIS A 436 -34.57 -14.28 -7.69
C HIS A 436 -33.13 -13.81 -7.56
N SER A 437 -32.13 -14.71 -7.63
CA SER A 437 -30.73 -14.32 -7.53
C SER A 437 -30.31 -13.44 -8.70
N PRO A 438 -29.70 -12.27 -8.42
CA PRO A 438 -29.16 -11.40 -9.47
C PRO A 438 -27.91 -11.97 -10.12
N THR A 439 -27.27 -12.97 -9.50
CA THR A 439 -26.07 -13.64 -10.01
C THR A 439 -26.37 -15.10 -10.36
N THR A 440 -25.67 -15.62 -11.36
CA THR A 440 -25.76 -17.04 -11.71
C THR A 440 -25.11 -17.91 -10.65
N TYR A 441 -23.99 -17.45 -10.08
CA TYR A 441 -23.20 -18.20 -9.11
C TYR A 441 -22.97 -17.41 -7.84
N GLY A 442 -22.94 -18.11 -6.72
CA GLY A 442 -22.70 -17.53 -5.41
C GLY A 442 -21.23 -17.27 -5.11
N THR A 443 -20.34 -18.08 -5.67
CA THR A 443 -18.91 -18.00 -5.43
C THR A 443 -18.08 -18.50 -6.63
N THR A 444 -16.81 -18.13 -6.64
CA THR A 444 -15.80 -18.75 -7.51
C THR A 444 -15.16 -19.95 -6.78
N LEU A 445 -14.53 -20.87 -7.51
CA LEU A 445 -13.61 -21.85 -6.96
C LEU A 445 -12.31 -21.85 -7.74
N THR A 446 -11.19 -21.96 -7.04
CA THR A 446 -9.84 -22.02 -7.60
C THR A 446 -9.25 -23.38 -7.27
N LEU A 447 -9.32 -24.32 -8.20
CA LEU A 447 -8.94 -25.72 -7.96
C LEU A 447 -7.79 -26.20 -8.85
N GLY A 448 -7.39 -25.49 -9.84
CA GLY A 448 -6.27 -25.68 -10.77
C GLY A 448 -5.52 -27.01 -10.69
N ASN A 449 -4.26 -26.91 -10.31
CA ASN A 449 -3.45 -28.11 -10.00
C ASN A 449 -3.67 -28.58 -8.56
N SER A 450 -3.02 -29.69 -8.20
CA SER A 450 -3.16 -30.31 -6.87
C SER A 450 -2.85 -29.34 -5.72
N GLY A 451 -1.80 -28.52 -5.83
CA GLY A 451 -1.42 -27.56 -4.79
C GLY A 451 -2.46 -26.45 -4.62
N VAL A 452 -3.07 -26.00 -5.69
CA VAL A 452 -4.14 -25.00 -5.66
C VAL A 452 -5.40 -25.60 -5.01
N ALA A 453 -5.77 -26.80 -5.39
CA ALA A 453 -6.91 -27.52 -4.78
C ALA A 453 -6.69 -27.73 -3.26
N ALA A 454 -5.47 -28.06 -2.85
CA ALA A 454 -5.12 -28.17 -1.43
C ALA A 454 -5.32 -26.84 -0.70
N THR A 455 -5.00 -25.73 -1.31
CA THR A 455 -5.16 -24.39 -0.71
C THR A 455 -6.63 -24.08 -0.46
N GLU A 456 -7.53 -24.41 -1.37
CA GLU A 456 -8.98 -24.24 -1.16
C GLU A 456 -9.49 -25.07 0.02
N TYR A 457 -8.99 -26.27 0.18
CA TYR A 457 -9.30 -27.10 1.34
C TYR A 457 -8.74 -26.52 2.64
N LEU A 458 -7.47 -26.11 2.64
CA LEU A 458 -6.81 -25.56 3.82
C LEU A 458 -7.44 -24.24 4.28
N THR A 459 -7.97 -23.45 3.37
CA THR A 459 -8.73 -22.24 3.69
C THR A 459 -9.89 -22.57 4.63
N ARG A 460 -10.59 -23.67 4.39
CA ARG A 460 -11.70 -24.14 5.23
C ARG A 460 -11.19 -24.82 6.50
N TYR A 461 -10.17 -25.63 6.39
CA TYR A 461 -9.58 -26.31 7.55
C TYR A 461 -9.10 -25.34 8.63
N PHE A 462 -8.35 -24.30 8.23
CA PHE A 462 -7.83 -23.31 9.16
C PHE A 462 -8.88 -22.31 9.67
N SER A 463 -10.09 -22.36 9.16
CA SER A 463 -11.22 -21.68 9.79
C SER A 463 -11.66 -22.35 11.10
N HIS A 464 -11.33 -23.60 11.28
CA HIS A 464 -11.71 -24.43 12.43
C HIS A 464 -10.54 -24.78 13.35
N SER A 465 -9.29 -24.72 12.86
CA SER A 465 -8.11 -25.15 13.59
C SER A 465 -6.89 -24.30 13.22
N HIS A 466 -5.89 -24.27 14.10
CA HIS A 466 -4.60 -23.63 13.83
C HIS A 466 -3.51 -24.64 13.45
N ASP A 467 -3.73 -25.93 13.69
CA ASP A 467 -2.71 -26.99 13.56
C ASP A 467 -3.10 -28.03 12.53
N LEU A 468 -2.22 -28.27 11.58
CA LEU A 468 -2.34 -29.34 10.60
C LEU A 468 -1.65 -30.62 11.07
N PHE A 469 -0.66 -30.48 11.95
CA PHE A 469 0.09 -31.59 12.54
C PHE A 469 0.07 -31.50 14.08
N ASP A 470 0.11 -32.65 14.74
CA ASP A 470 0.28 -32.71 16.19
C ASP A 470 1.75 -32.52 16.60
N ALA A 471 2.02 -32.51 17.92
CA ALA A 471 3.37 -32.34 18.45
C ALA A 471 4.36 -33.43 18.01
N ASN A 472 3.86 -34.60 17.62
CA ASN A 472 4.66 -35.73 17.15
C ASN A 472 4.83 -35.74 15.62
N GLY A 473 4.29 -34.75 14.92
CA GLY A 473 4.34 -34.66 13.45
C GLY A 473 3.31 -35.53 12.74
N ASN A 474 2.28 -35.99 13.42
CA ASN A 474 1.17 -36.74 12.80
C ASN A 474 0.19 -35.78 12.13
N LEU A 475 -0.23 -36.13 10.93
CA LEU A 475 -1.15 -35.34 10.14
C LEU A 475 -2.59 -35.46 10.67
N LEU A 476 -3.23 -34.34 11.01
CA LEU A 476 -4.53 -34.26 11.66
C LEU A 476 -5.70 -34.25 10.65
N LEU A 477 -5.70 -35.13 9.66
CA LEU A 477 -6.77 -35.23 8.65
C LEU A 477 -7.84 -36.28 8.93
N ASN A 478 -7.72 -37.01 10.03
CA ASN A 478 -8.70 -38.01 10.47
C ASN A 478 -9.69 -37.50 11.52
N THR A 479 -9.76 -36.19 11.69
CA THR A 479 -10.62 -35.50 12.66
C THR A 479 -11.97 -35.11 12.05
N ASP A 480 -12.97 -34.88 12.88
CA ASP A 480 -14.27 -34.35 12.44
C ASP A 480 -14.12 -32.99 11.73
N ILE A 481 -13.23 -32.15 12.21
CA ILE A 481 -12.90 -30.83 11.59
C ILE A 481 -12.39 -31.03 10.16
N ALA A 482 -11.47 -31.98 9.95
CA ALA A 482 -10.91 -32.26 8.64
C ALA A 482 -11.97 -32.72 7.64
N ILE A 483 -12.87 -33.61 8.08
CA ILE A 483 -13.98 -34.12 7.27
C ILE A 483 -15.00 -33.04 6.97
N GLN A 484 -15.36 -32.22 7.97
CA GLN A 484 -16.27 -31.09 7.82
C GLN A 484 -15.74 -30.09 6.81
N SER A 485 -14.46 -29.76 6.89
CA SER A 485 -13.82 -28.80 5.97
C SER A 485 -13.86 -29.28 4.52
N MET A 486 -13.70 -30.60 4.29
CA MET A 486 -13.85 -31.17 2.96
C MET A 486 -15.30 -31.09 2.46
N LYS A 487 -16.26 -31.38 3.32
CA LYS A 487 -17.68 -31.24 2.98
C LYS A 487 -18.08 -29.81 2.65
N GLU A 488 -17.57 -28.83 3.41
CA GLU A 488 -17.78 -27.40 3.15
C GLU A 488 -17.25 -26.99 1.77
N LEU A 489 -16.07 -27.48 1.39
CA LEU A 489 -15.49 -27.21 0.07
C LEU A 489 -16.32 -27.85 -1.04
N ILE A 490 -16.68 -29.11 -0.91
CA ILE A 490 -17.39 -29.85 -1.95
C ILE A 490 -18.82 -29.31 -2.14
N GLU A 491 -19.48 -28.85 -1.08
CA GLU A 491 -20.77 -28.18 -1.20
C GLU A 491 -20.68 -26.94 -2.08
N ALA A 492 -19.60 -26.16 -1.96
CA ALA A 492 -19.39 -24.95 -2.75
C ALA A 492 -19.30 -25.21 -4.27
N LYS A 493 -19.03 -26.44 -4.70
CA LYS A 493 -19.09 -26.86 -6.09
C LYS A 493 -20.44 -26.55 -6.74
N ASP A 494 -21.55 -26.74 -6.00
CA ASP A 494 -22.88 -26.49 -6.50
C ASP A 494 -23.21 -25.01 -6.69
N TYR A 495 -22.41 -24.12 -6.09
CA TYR A 495 -22.61 -22.65 -6.09
C TYR A 495 -21.60 -21.92 -6.96
N SER A 496 -20.79 -22.64 -7.69
CA SER A 496 -19.73 -22.13 -8.55
C SER A 496 -19.86 -22.65 -9.98
N PRO A 497 -19.21 -22.02 -10.99
CA PRO A 497 -19.21 -22.54 -12.35
C PRO A 497 -18.69 -23.98 -12.41
N LYS A 498 -19.24 -24.77 -13.33
CA LYS A 498 -18.79 -26.15 -13.54
C LYS A 498 -17.31 -26.22 -13.93
N ARG A 499 -16.84 -25.25 -14.68
CA ARG A 499 -15.43 -25.07 -14.98
C ARG A 499 -14.82 -24.20 -13.87
N TYR A 500 -14.03 -24.79 -12.99
CA TYR A 500 -13.31 -24.05 -11.96
C TYR A 500 -12.16 -23.24 -12.56
N ASN A 501 -11.70 -22.24 -11.83
CA ASN A 501 -10.54 -21.43 -12.19
C ASN A 501 -9.24 -22.17 -11.83
N SER A 502 -8.21 -21.99 -12.65
CA SER A 502 -6.91 -22.64 -12.45
C SER A 502 -6.01 -21.85 -11.48
N TRP A 503 -6.26 -20.57 -11.34
CA TRP A 503 -5.46 -19.66 -10.49
C TRP A 503 -6.31 -18.49 -9.98
N TRP A 504 -5.88 -17.83 -8.93
CA TRP A 504 -6.62 -16.73 -8.30
C TRP A 504 -6.78 -15.50 -9.19
N ARG A 505 -5.88 -15.28 -10.14
CA ARG A 505 -6.04 -14.24 -11.16
C ARG A 505 -7.33 -14.43 -11.96
N GLU A 506 -7.61 -15.64 -12.36
CA GLU A 506 -8.82 -15.98 -13.12
C GLU A 506 -10.07 -15.83 -12.25
N SER A 507 -9.99 -16.23 -10.98
CA SER A 507 -11.08 -16.04 -10.02
C SER A 507 -11.36 -14.55 -9.78
N ALA A 508 -10.34 -13.73 -9.67
CA ALA A 508 -10.50 -12.27 -9.55
C ALA A 508 -11.18 -11.67 -10.79
N ARG A 509 -10.78 -12.11 -11.97
CA ARG A 509 -11.38 -11.65 -13.24
C ARG A 509 -12.83 -12.15 -13.40
N GLU A 510 -13.11 -13.37 -13.00
CA GLU A 510 -14.48 -13.91 -13.00
C GLU A 510 -15.39 -13.12 -12.07
N PHE A 511 -14.93 -12.82 -10.87
CA PHE A 511 -15.65 -11.95 -9.93
C PHE A 511 -15.85 -10.55 -10.52
N ALA A 512 -14.83 -9.99 -11.16
CA ALA A 512 -14.89 -8.69 -11.82
C ALA A 512 -15.89 -8.62 -12.98
N ALA A 513 -16.23 -9.74 -13.59
CA ALA A 513 -17.23 -9.83 -14.65
C ALA A 513 -18.69 -9.64 -14.16
N GLY A 514 -18.92 -9.73 -12.83
CA GLY A 514 -20.17 -9.29 -12.21
C GLY A 514 -21.23 -10.36 -12.01
N ASP A 515 -21.02 -11.59 -12.42
CA ASP A 515 -22.02 -12.68 -12.33
C ASP A 515 -21.77 -13.63 -11.14
N THR A 516 -21.00 -13.19 -10.17
CA THR A 516 -20.64 -13.93 -8.96
C THR A 516 -20.76 -13.03 -7.75
N ALA A 517 -21.36 -13.52 -6.66
CA ALA A 517 -21.63 -12.71 -5.47
C ALA A 517 -20.44 -12.59 -4.53
N MET A 518 -19.61 -13.64 -4.44
CA MET A 518 -18.44 -13.71 -3.54
C MET A 518 -17.25 -14.35 -4.23
N SER A 519 -16.05 -14.04 -3.75
CA SER A 519 -14.81 -14.71 -4.19
C SER A 519 -13.76 -14.64 -3.09
N ILE A 520 -13.04 -15.74 -2.86
CA ILE A 520 -11.90 -15.80 -1.97
C ILE A 520 -10.65 -15.66 -2.83
N ILE A 521 -9.89 -14.60 -2.61
CA ILE A 521 -8.76 -14.22 -3.45
C ILE A 521 -7.58 -13.81 -2.56
N PHE A 522 -6.36 -14.18 -2.96
CA PHE A 522 -5.15 -13.62 -2.37
C PHE A 522 -5.01 -12.15 -2.74
N SER A 523 -4.67 -11.31 -1.78
CA SER A 523 -4.64 -9.85 -1.93
C SER A 523 -3.72 -9.35 -3.06
N ASN A 524 -2.68 -10.11 -3.43
CA ASN A 524 -1.79 -9.76 -4.54
C ASN A 524 -2.43 -9.92 -5.94
N TYR A 525 -3.59 -10.55 -6.03
CA TYR A 525 -4.37 -10.64 -7.27
C TYR A 525 -5.61 -9.74 -7.26
N ALA A 526 -5.90 -9.09 -6.13
CA ALA A 526 -7.10 -8.28 -5.99
C ALA A 526 -7.12 -7.06 -6.94
N SER A 527 -5.98 -6.54 -7.36
CA SER A 527 -5.90 -5.47 -8.34
C SER A 527 -6.48 -5.83 -9.72
N GLU A 528 -6.57 -7.12 -10.04
CA GLU A 528 -7.24 -7.59 -11.27
C GLU A 528 -8.75 -7.25 -11.29
N MET A 529 -9.35 -7.04 -10.13
CA MET A 529 -10.74 -6.57 -10.01
C MET A 529 -10.91 -5.09 -10.38
N MET A 530 -9.82 -4.35 -10.46
CA MET A 530 -9.79 -2.92 -10.77
C MET A 530 -9.43 -2.64 -12.24
N ASP A 531 -9.34 -3.67 -13.07
CA ASP A 531 -9.10 -3.52 -14.50
C ASP A 531 -10.24 -2.73 -15.17
N SER A 532 -9.93 -2.05 -16.27
CA SER A 532 -10.89 -1.24 -17.02
C SER A 532 -12.12 -2.03 -17.50
N ASP A 533 -12.00 -3.33 -17.68
CA ASP A 533 -13.10 -4.23 -18.05
C ASP A 533 -13.99 -4.65 -16.87
N SER A 534 -13.60 -4.33 -15.64
CA SER A 534 -14.37 -4.67 -14.44
C SER A 534 -15.69 -3.89 -14.41
N VAL A 535 -16.77 -4.61 -14.13
CA VAL A 535 -18.12 -4.00 -13.98
C VAL A 535 -18.49 -3.78 -12.51
N ILE A 536 -17.57 -4.06 -11.57
CA ILE A 536 -17.85 -4.05 -10.12
C ILE A 536 -16.99 -3.05 -9.33
N ILE A 537 -16.25 -2.16 -9.96
CA ILE A 537 -15.23 -1.30 -9.30
C ILE A 537 -15.77 -0.62 -8.04
N ASN A 538 -16.97 -0.04 -8.07
CA ASN A 538 -17.57 0.64 -6.93
C ASN A 538 -18.53 -0.24 -6.12
N LYS A 539 -18.50 -1.55 -6.33
CA LYS A 539 -19.44 -2.52 -5.75
C LYS A 539 -18.74 -3.58 -4.90
N ILE A 540 -17.45 -3.42 -4.65
CA ILE A 540 -16.61 -4.41 -3.96
C ILE A 540 -16.67 -4.17 -2.45
N GLY A 541 -17.13 -5.17 -1.72
CA GLY A 541 -16.93 -5.30 -0.29
C GLY A 541 -15.78 -6.26 -0.01
N TYR A 542 -15.14 -6.11 1.13
CA TYR A 542 -14.04 -6.97 1.55
C TYR A 542 -14.11 -7.20 3.06
N THR A 543 -13.70 -8.39 3.47
CA THR A 543 -13.70 -8.78 4.88
C THR A 543 -12.69 -9.90 5.12
N TYR A 544 -12.48 -10.23 6.38
CA TYR A 544 -11.74 -11.42 6.77
C TYR A 544 -12.37 -12.68 6.17
N LEU A 545 -11.56 -13.71 5.97
CA LEU A 545 -12.10 -15.05 5.71
C LEU A 545 -13.01 -15.49 6.86
N PRO A 546 -14.02 -16.34 6.59
CA PRO A 546 -14.70 -17.02 7.66
C PRO A 546 -13.70 -17.72 8.59
N GLY A 547 -13.86 -17.49 9.92
CA GLY A 547 -12.92 -17.97 10.93
C GLY A 547 -11.73 -17.07 11.22
N GLN A 548 -11.50 -16.02 10.41
CA GLN A 548 -10.46 -14.99 10.61
C GLN A 548 -9.02 -15.52 10.75
N ASN A 549 -8.70 -16.59 10.04
CA ASN A 549 -7.36 -17.18 10.06
C ASN A 549 -6.87 -17.42 8.63
N SER A 550 -6.38 -16.36 8.00
CA SER A 550 -6.01 -16.37 6.59
C SER A 550 -4.74 -17.15 6.30
N LEU A 551 -4.75 -17.89 5.20
CA LEU A 551 -3.53 -18.37 4.58
C LEU A 551 -2.72 -17.21 4.03
N LEU A 552 -1.41 -17.27 4.22
CA LEU A 552 -0.46 -16.33 3.66
C LEU A 552 0.10 -16.90 2.35
N GLY A 553 0.31 -16.02 1.41
CA GLY A 553 0.88 -16.33 0.11
C GLY A 553 2.00 -15.36 -0.27
N GLY A 554 2.31 -15.33 -1.54
CA GLY A 554 3.39 -14.52 -2.08
C GLY A 554 4.72 -15.25 -2.10
N GLY A 555 5.80 -14.50 -2.28
CA GLY A 555 7.09 -15.10 -2.51
C GLY A 555 8.24 -14.43 -1.81
N CYS A 556 9.40 -14.89 -2.15
CA CYS A 556 10.65 -14.27 -1.80
C CYS A 556 11.58 -14.24 -3.02
N ILE A 557 12.48 -13.29 -3.02
CA ILE A 557 13.37 -13.01 -4.12
C ILE A 557 14.82 -12.98 -3.62
N GLY A 558 15.69 -13.70 -4.30
CA GLY A 558 17.08 -13.83 -3.91
C GLY A 558 18.01 -13.88 -5.11
N VAL A 559 19.31 -13.82 -4.82
CA VAL A 559 20.38 -13.91 -5.80
C VAL A 559 20.71 -15.38 -6.04
N SER A 560 20.71 -15.83 -7.32
CA SER A 560 21.16 -17.17 -7.66
C SER A 560 22.63 -17.34 -7.25
N LYS A 561 22.94 -18.41 -6.55
CA LYS A 561 24.34 -18.72 -6.18
C LYS A 561 25.24 -18.97 -7.38
N ASN A 562 24.66 -19.25 -8.55
CA ASN A 562 25.37 -19.48 -9.80
C ASN A 562 25.52 -18.20 -10.66
N SER A 563 24.96 -17.08 -10.23
CA SER A 563 25.11 -15.81 -10.95
C SER A 563 26.55 -15.36 -11.00
N GLN A 564 26.95 -14.88 -12.16
CA GLN A 564 28.29 -14.24 -12.37
C GLN A 564 28.24 -12.75 -11.99
N ASN A 565 27.06 -12.22 -11.66
CA ASN A 565 26.80 -10.80 -11.37
C ASN A 565 26.10 -10.63 -10.01
N LYS A 566 26.59 -11.33 -8.99
CA LYS A 566 25.91 -11.37 -7.67
C LYS A 566 25.77 -9.99 -7.02
N THR A 567 26.78 -9.15 -7.12
CA THR A 567 26.74 -7.79 -6.53
C THR A 567 25.65 -6.94 -7.18
N GLU A 568 25.62 -6.93 -8.51
CA GLU A 568 24.62 -6.16 -9.27
C GLU A 568 23.23 -6.75 -9.11
N ALA A 569 23.11 -8.07 -9.04
CA ALA A 569 21.83 -8.74 -8.77
C ALA A 569 21.27 -8.36 -7.39
N PHE A 570 22.13 -8.30 -6.38
CA PHE A 570 21.74 -7.89 -5.05
C PHE A 570 21.40 -6.39 -4.98
N ASP A 571 22.12 -5.53 -5.69
CA ASP A 571 21.78 -4.11 -5.79
C ASP A 571 20.39 -3.91 -6.40
N PHE A 572 20.06 -4.68 -7.43
CA PHE A 572 18.71 -4.66 -8.02
C PHE A 572 17.65 -5.10 -7.01
N ILE A 573 17.87 -6.18 -6.26
CA ILE A 573 16.93 -6.65 -5.24
C ILE A 573 16.71 -5.58 -4.16
N LYS A 574 17.78 -4.96 -3.67
CA LYS A 574 17.66 -3.88 -2.68
C LYS A 574 16.83 -2.71 -3.20
N TRP A 575 16.96 -2.40 -4.49
CA TRP A 575 16.20 -1.33 -5.11
C TRP A 575 14.71 -1.70 -5.30
N ILE A 576 14.45 -2.84 -5.95
CA ILE A 576 13.05 -3.24 -6.28
C ILE A 576 12.24 -3.59 -5.02
N CYS A 577 12.89 -3.96 -3.93
CA CYS A 577 12.26 -4.25 -2.64
C CYS A 577 12.31 -3.08 -1.66
N SER A 578 12.85 -1.92 -2.06
CA SER A 578 12.88 -0.73 -1.21
C SER A 578 11.49 -0.19 -0.92
N GLU A 579 11.36 0.56 0.16
CA GLU A 579 10.09 1.12 0.59
C GLU A 579 9.44 2.01 -0.48
N GLU A 580 10.20 2.94 -1.05
CA GLU A 580 9.69 3.87 -2.05
C GLU A 580 9.23 3.16 -3.33
N ILE A 581 10.02 2.21 -3.80
CA ILE A 581 9.73 1.47 -5.04
C ILE A 581 8.55 0.53 -4.84
N THR A 582 8.54 -0.25 -3.77
CA THR A 582 7.43 -1.18 -3.50
C THR A 582 6.13 -0.45 -3.22
N THR A 583 6.18 0.72 -2.58
CA THR A 583 4.99 1.56 -2.36
C THR A 583 4.43 2.08 -3.68
N ALA A 584 5.28 2.58 -4.57
CA ALA A 584 4.86 2.98 -5.92
C ALA A 584 4.29 1.80 -6.72
N MET A 585 4.94 0.64 -6.66
CA MET A 585 4.43 -0.58 -7.32
C MET A 585 3.07 -1.01 -6.75
N THR A 586 2.85 -0.81 -5.44
CA THR A 586 1.57 -1.13 -4.80
C THR A 586 0.45 -0.24 -5.33
N LEU A 587 0.71 1.05 -5.54
CA LEU A 587 -0.27 1.93 -6.19
C LEU A 587 -0.61 1.47 -7.61
N LEU A 588 0.34 0.84 -8.30
CA LEU A 588 0.16 0.29 -9.64
C LEU A 588 -0.51 -1.10 -9.65
N GLY A 589 -0.74 -1.72 -8.49
CA GLY A 589 -1.47 -2.99 -8.39
C GLY A 589 -0.70 -4.16 -7.78
N SER A 590 0.52 -3.92 -7.26
CA SER A 590 1.30 -4.91 -6.50
C SER A 590 0.93 -4.89 -5.01
N VAL A 591 1.70 -5.60 -4.19
CA VAL A 591 1.59 -5.58 -2.72
C VAL A 591 2.99 -5.48 -2.12
N SER A 592 3.25 -4.41 -1.37
CA SER A 592 4.54 -4.17 -0.74
C SER A 592 4.79 -5.05 0.47
N PRO A 593 6.04 -5.52 0.67
CA PRO A 593 6.45 -6.16 1.92
C PRO A 593 6.82 -5.16 3.02
N CYS A 594 6.84 -3.85 2.72
CA CYS A 594 7.30 -2.82 3.64
C CYS A 594 6.17 -2.31 4.54
N GLU A 595 6.46 -2.19 5.84
CA GLU A 595 5.50 -1.75 6.86
C GLU A 595 4.91 -0.37 6.56
N LYS A 596 5.74 0.59 6.18
CA LYS A 596 5.32 1.98 5.95
C LYS A 596 4.41 2.18 4.74
N THR A 597 4.38 1.25 3.79
CA THR A 597 3.43 1.32 2.67
C THR A 597 1.99 1.41 3.16
N TYR A 598 1.68 0.74 4.27
CA TYR A 598 0.32 0.67 4.83
C TYR A 598 -0.05 1.87 5.69
N SER A 599 0.83 2.87 5.75
CA SER A 599 0.55 4.22 6.22
C SER A 599 0.39 5.23 5.08
N ASN A 600 0.54 4.80 3.83
CA ASN A 600 0.35 5.64 2.65
C ASN A 600 -1.14 5.68 2.28
N TYR A 601 -1.77 6.84 2.49
CA TYR A 601 -3.22 6.98 2.30
C TYR A 601 -3.66 6.95 0.84
N GLU A 602 -2.80 7.32 -0.10
CA GLU A 602 -3.10 7.20 -1.53
C GLU A 602 -3.24 5.73 -1.93
N VAL A 603 -2.35 4.86 -1.43
CA VAL A 603 -2.43 3.42 -1.62
C VAL A 603 -3.69 2.84 -0.98
N LEU A 604 -3.96 3.20 0.28
CA LEU A 604 -5.12 2.67 1.02
C LEU A 604 -6.46 3.19 0.48
N ASP A 605 -6.50 4.42 -0.05
CA ASP A 605 -7.70 4.95 -0.70
C ASP A 605 -7.97 4.24 -2.04
N THR A 606 -6.93 3.86 -2.77
CA THR A 606 -7.06 3.14 -4.04
C THR A 606 -7.42 1.67 -3.84
N TYR A 607 -6.78 1.02 -2.86
CA TYR A 607 -6.96 -0.41 -2.55
C TYR A 607 -7.28 -0.59 -1.06
N PRO A 608 -8.51 -0.31 -0.63
CA PRO A 608 -8.86 -0.28 0.81
C PRO A 608 -8.62 -1.60 1.55
N TRP A 609 -8.73 -2.73 0.84
CA TRP A 609 -8.49 -4.07 1.41
C TRP A 609 -7.05 -4.33 1.82
N LEU A 610 -6.08 -3.54 1.34
CA LEU A 610 -4.68 -3.75 1.69
C LEU A 610 -4.40 -3.50 3.17
N GLY A 611 -5.13 -2.59 3.81
CA GLY A 611 -5.06 -2.40 5.27
C GLY A 611 -5.49 -3.66 6.02
N LEU A 612 -6.53 -4.34 5.53
CA LEU A 612 -6.99 -5.61 6.09
C LEU A 612 -5.99 -6.75 5.83
N SER A 613 -5.45 -6.83 4.62
CA SER A 613 -4.41 -7.79 4.26
C SER A 613 -3.19 -7.66 5.17
N HIS A 614 -2.74 -6.44 5.44
CA HIS A 614 -1.65 -6.15 6.37
C HIS A 614 -1.94 -6.69 7.78
N LYS A 615 -3.16 -6.48 8.29
CA LYS A 615 -3.58 -7.03 9.59
C LYS A 615 -3.60 -8.56 9.58
N CYS A 616 -4.08 -9.19 8.52
CA CYS A 616 -4.09 -10.64 8.37
C CYS A 616 -2.67 -11.23 8.42
N ILE A 617 -1.71 -10.59 7.76
CA ILE A 617 -0.29 -11.00 7.80
C ILE A 617 0.24 -10.97 9.23
N ALA A 618 -0.08 -9.93 10.00
CA ALA A 618 0.36 -9.78 11.39
C ALA A 618 -0.32 -10.77 12.36
N GLN A 619 -1.54 -11.19 12.07
CA GLN A 619 -2.39 -11.96 12.98
C GLN A 619 -2.50 -13.45 12.64
N SER A 620 -2.02 -13.89 11.48
CA SER A 620 -2.11 -15.29 11.05
C SER A 620 -1.40 -16.23 12.02
N LYS A 621 -2.13 -17.24 12.48
CA LYS A 621 -1.64 -18.28 13.39
C LYS A 621 -1.92 -19.64 12.78
N ILE A 622 -1.06 -20.04 11.85
CA ILE A 622 -1.23 -21.29 11.08
C ILE A 622 0.04 -22.12 11.20
N ASN A 623 -0.08 -23.32 11.73
CA ASN A 623 0.99 -24.29 11.82
C ASN A 623 0.83 -25.34 10.69
N ARG A 624 1.54 -25.09 9.59
CA ARG A 624 1.44 -25.87 8.34
C ARG A 624 2.50 -26.96 8.21
N ILE A 625 3.54 -26.89 9.03
CA ILE A 625 4.75 -27.70 8.92
C ILE A 625 4.87 -28.57 10.17
N PRO A 626 5.24 -29.88 10.04
CA PRO A 626 5.50 -30.69 11.22
C PRO A 626 6.61 -30.08 12.09
N PRO A 627 6.45 -30.02 13.42
CA PRO A 627 7.42 -29.38 14.31
C PRO A 627 8.85 -29.91 14.16
N GLN A 628 9.01 -31.21 13.86
CA GLN A 628 10.32 -31.86 13.71
C GLN A 628 10.99 -31.60 12.36
N LYS A 629 10.25 -31.05 11.37
CA LYS A 629 10.72 -30.86 10.00
C LYS A 629 10.61 -29.42 9.51
N ALA A 630 10.62 -28.47 10.42
CA ALA A 630 10.45 -27.05 10.11
C ALA A 630 11.45 -26.49 9.07
N THR A 631 12.58 -27.17 8.87
CA THR A 631 13.70 -26.67 8.06
C THR A 631 13.96 -27.45 6.77
N CYS A 632 13.29 -28.57 6.56
CA CYS A 632 13.51 -29.44 5.37
C CYS A 632 12.21 -30.07 4.86
N PHE A 633 11.09 -29.41 5.07
CA PHE A 633 9.80 -29.93 4.66
C PHE A 633 9.47 -29.55 3.21
N ASP A 634 9.24 -30.54 2.36
CA ASP A 634 8.78 -30.32 0.99
C ASP A 634 7.26 -30.05 0.99
N GLU A 635 6.90 -28.82 1.29
CA GLU A 635 5.51 -28.42 1.41
C GLU A 635 4.74 -28.58 0.09
N ARG A 636 5.40 -28.36 -1.05
CA ARG A 636 4.74 -28.55 -2.35
C ARG A 636 4.33 -30.01 -2.59
N ARG A 637 5.19 -30.94 -2.23
CA ARG A 637 4.86 -32.37 -2.32
C ARG A 637 3.70 -32.74 -1.40
N PHE A 638 3.70 -32.20 -0.19
CA PHE A 638 2.59 -32.38 0.75
C PHE A 638 1.28 -31.81 0.18
N LEU A 639 1.31 -30.59 -0.37
CA LEU A 639 0.14 -29.97 -1.01
C LEU A 639 -0.36 -30.79 -2.21
N SER A 640 0.53 -31.43 -2.96
CA SER A 640 0.12 -32.35 -4.03
C SER A 640 -0.65 -33.56 -3.50
N ILE A 641 -0.20 -34.17 -2.40
CA ILE A 641 -0.89 -35.25 -1.75
C ILE A 641 -2.30 -34.85 -1.31
N LEU A 642 -2.39 -33.72 -0.62
CA LEU A 642 -3.67 -33.20 -0.13
C LEU A 642 -4.60 -32.78 -1.26
N GLY A 643 -4.07 -32.13 -2.29
CA GLY A 643 -4.83 -31.72 -3.46
C GLY A 643 -5.39 -32.89 -4.28
N MET A 644 -4.67 -34.00 -4.34
CA MET A 644 -5.20 -35.24 -4.94
C MET A 644 -6.42 -35.76 -4.17
N ALA A 645 -6.39 -35.68 -2.84
CA ALA A 645 -7.55 -36.02 -2.02
C ALA A 645 -8.76 -35.13 -2.35
N VAL A 646 -8.54 -33.83 -2.47
CA VAL A 646 -9.58 -32.86 -2.88
C VAL A 646 -10.15 -33.24 -4.26
N ASN A 647 -9.31 -33.52 -5.23
CA ASN A 647 -9.73 -33.86 -6.59
C ASN A 647 -10.56 -35.13 -6.64
N THR A 648 -10.20 -36.17 -5.87
CA THR A 648 -10.97 -37.39 -5.83
C THR A 648 -12.38 -37.21 -5.26
N VAL A 649 -12.51 -36.37 -4.22
CA VAL A 649 -13.83 -36.04 -3.66
C VAL A 649 -14.61 -35.15 -4.62
N TYR A 650 -13.96 -34.15 -5.21
CA TYR A 650 -14.58 -33.26 -6.18
C TYR A 650 -15.15 -33.99 -7.39
N ASN A 651 -14.47 -35.03 -7.86
CA ASN A 651 -14.87 -35.85 -9.00
C ASN A 651 -15.76 -37.07 -8.61
N ASP A 652 -16.27 -37.08 -7.40
CA ASP A 652 -17.16 -38.14 -6.88
C ASP A 652 -16.57 -39.58 -6.92
N THR A 653 -15.23 -39.68 -6.84
CA THR A 653 -14.53 -40.98 -6.86
C THR A 653 -14.18 -41.51 -5.47
N ALA A 654 -14.32 -40.68 -4.43
CA ALA A 654 -14.10 -41.06 -3.04
C ALA A 654 -14.96 -40.24 -2.10
N THR A 655 -15.24 -40.79 -0.92
CA THR A 655 -15.85 -40.02 0.17
C THR A 655 -14.80 -39.08 0.80
N PRO A 656 -15.21 -37.99 1.47
CA PRO A 656 -14.28 -37.16 2.21
C PRO A 656 -13.40 -37.95 3.18
N GLN A 657 -13.97 -38.87 3.94
CA GLN A 657 -13.23 -39.66 4.91
C GLN A 657 -12.20 -40.57 4.25
N ASP A 658 -12.57 -41.28 3.19
CA ASP A 658 -11.67 -42.20 2.49
C ASP A 658 -10.52 -41.44 1.81
N ALA A 659 -10.80 -40.30 1.17
CA ALA A 659 -9.80 -39.49 0.53
C ALA A 659 -8.77 -38.93 1.53
N LEU A 660 -9.23 -38.43 2.68
CA LEU A 660 -8.35 -37.91 3.73
C LEU A 660 -7.54 -39.02 4.40
N THR A 661 -8.14 -40.22 4.61
CA THR A 661 -7.41 -41.41 5.12
C THR A 661 -6.31 -41.82 4.16
N TYR A 662 -6.57 -41.81 2.86
CA TYR A 662 -5.56 -42.12 1.85
C TYR A 662 -4.45 -41.08 1.82
N ALA A 663 -4.78 -39.78 2.00
CA ALA A 663 -3.79 -38.72 2.11
C ALA A 663 -2.84 -38.92 3.29
N ILE A 664 -3.37 -39.35 4.45
CA ILE A 664 -2.55 -39.68 5.64
C ILE A 664 -1.62 -40.87 5.33
N GLN A 665 -2.12 -41.90 4.70
CA GLN A 665 -1.32 -43.06 4.33
C GLN A 665 -0.20 -42.69 3.35
N SER A 666 -0.52 -41.88 2.34
CA SER A 666 0.47 -41.37 1.37
C SER A 666 1.54 -40.50 2.03
N TYR A 667 1.15 -39.62 2.92
CA TYR A 667 2.08 -38.79 3.71
C TYR A 667 3.00 -39.71 4.56
N ASN A 668 2.45 -40.63 5.30
CA ASN A 668 3.23 -41.51 6.17
C ASN A 668 4.23 -42.36 5.39
N ARG A 669 3.83 -42.84 4.21
CA ARG A 669 4.68 -43.68 3.36
C ARG A 669 5.80 -42.89 2.67
N THR A 670 5.55 -41.67 2.25
CA THR A 670 6.47 -40.93 1.34
C THR A 670 7.21 -39.77 1.99
N MET A 671 6.73 -39.22 3.10
CA MET A 671 7.25 -38.00 3.67
C MET A 671 7.59 -38.08 5.16
N LYS A 672 7.07 -39.05 5.90
CA LYS A 672 7.29 -39.17 7.35
C LYS A 672 8.60 -39.87 7.69
#